data_444b3a1b213c76a3166681bf773853d6
#
_entry.id   444b3a1b213c76a3166681bf773853d6
#
_cell.length_a   1.000
_cell.length_b   1.000
_cell.length_c   1.000
_cell.angle_alpha   90.00
_cell.angle_beta   90.00
_cell.angle_gamma   90.00
#
_symmetry.space_group_name_H-M   'P 1'
#
loop_
_entity.id
_entity.type
_entity.pdbx_description
1 polymer ?
#
loop_
_entity_poly.entity_id
_entity_poly.type
_entity_poly.pdbx_seq_one_letter_code
_entity_poly.pdbx_strand_id
1 'polypeptide(L)'
;MKKRALRKDFYMEIRRSLGRFLSIFFIVAIGCAFFSGIRASEPDMRYSGDAYFDNKNMMDLRIISTMGLTEDDVKAASKAEGIGHVEGRYSVDALLADGDNQIVVHVMSMLPTMNEIQLEDGRLPNKENECVVDVDYMEKSKLKIGDTITFSSGTDAEVTDSLKTDTFRIPGTVSSPEYIAFQRGSTTIGNGSVRAFVYVQEESFAMDVYTEICIQAAGAKELTAFTSEYEDTVAKAKENIEKIKEQRQKARYTEIVDEANGKIAEAEAEVTDAQTKLENGKAEAAAKLADARQTLENAQAQTDSGKVQLENSKAAVAATEQTLAQQQTEVQNGTAALDQGIVQLNQQIEQLNAVKAQYEALKESGMTDEETLAALEQMSMQIQIGDAAVVEAQAQIDQTRAQLQYAQGQIDNGYAQLEAARQQIAGAEAGIISGEQEIASGWEEYYAGEAEANAEIAEGEQKIAEAQAELADAKAEVAELEKPKWYIYDRNDLPDYSGYGDNADRMKAIGEVFPVIFFLVAALISLTTMTRMVEEQRTQIGTLKALGYARHSIAGKYLGYAFLATLLGSAAGIFTGEKIFPYIIINAYGIMYKHMNELLIPYNVMYGIGAAGTALFCTLAATILASYKELREQAAQLKRPPKPKQGQRVVFEKITCLWKRMNFSWQASEGNLVSEQNRFFMPIYGIDGCLGL
;
A
#
# COMPACT_ATOMS: atom_id res chain seq x y z
N MET A 1 34.75 -42.69 -32.29
CA MET A 1 35.74 -41.61 -32.47
C MET A 1 35.61 -40.58 -31.33
N LYS A 2 36.70 -40.26 -30.64
CA LYS A 2 36.67 -39.28 -29.51
C LYS A 2 36.30 -37.90 -30.05
N LYS A 3 35.20 -37.30 -29.59
CA LYS A 3 34.63 -36.00 -30.01
C LYS A 3 35.51 -34.78 -29.62
N ARG A 4 36.86 -34.95 -29.57
CA ARG A 4 37.80 -33.87 -29.19
C ARG A 4 37.78 -32.65 -30.13
N ALA A 5 37.63 -32.89 -31.43
CA ALA A 5 37.57 -31.84 -32.45
C ALA A 5 36.29 -30.98 -32.30
N LEU A 6 35.14 -31.59 -32.08
CA LEU A 6 33.87 -30.89 -31.85
C LEU A 6 33.89 -30.07 -30.56
N ARG A 7 34.53 -30.53 -29.48
CA ARG A 7 34.70 -29.78 -28.25
C ARG A 7 35.61 -28.58 -28.44
N LYS A 8 36.74 -28.74 -29.16
CA LYS A 8 37.62 -27.61 -29.45
C LYS A 8 36.94 -26.57 -30.33
N ASP A 9 36.19 -27.01 -31.34
CA ASP A 9 35.38 -26.15 -32.20
C ASP A 9 34.28 -25.40 -31.41
N PHE A 10 33.62 -26.07 -30.47
CA PHE A 10 32.65 -25.45 -29.57
C PHE A 10 33.24 -24.29 -28.75
N TYR A 11 34.40 -24.47 -28.14
CA TYR A 11 35.03 -23.39 -27.36
C TYR A 11 35.56 -22.26 -28.25
N MET A 12 36.06 -22.60 -29.46
CA MET A 12 36.46 -21.59 -30.43
C MET A 12 35.25 -20.78 -30.95
N GLU A 13 34.10 -21.43 -31.10
CA GLU A 13 32.87 -20.81 -31.53
C GLU A 13 32.40 -19.75 -30.55
N ILE A 14 32.40 -20.07 -29.25
CA ILE A 14 32.04 -19.11 -28.20
C ILE A 14 32.94 -17.86 -28.29
N ARG A 15 34.25 -18.06 -28.49
CA ARG A 15 35.19 -16.93 -28.60
C ARG A 15 34.98 -16.11 -29.88
N ARG A 16 34.64 -16.75 -30.99
CA ARG A 16 34.42 -16.09 -32.29
C ARG A 16 33.08 -15.37 -32.36
N SER A 17 32.09 -15.85 -31.66
CA SER A 17 30.73 -15.29 -31.59
C SER A 17 30.36 -14.75 -30.22
N LEU A 18 31.33 -14.19 -29.49
CA LEU A 18 31.16 -13.72 -28.13
C LEU A 18 29.99 -12.73 -27.98
N GLY A 19 29.81 -11.81 -28.94
CA GLY A 19 28.71 -10.87 -28.95
C GLY A 19 27.34 -11.54 -28.95
N ARG A 20 27.17 -12.65 -29.70
CA ARG A 20 25.93 -13.43 -29.74
C ARG A 20 25.73 -14.23 -28.46
N PHE A 21 26.81 -14.77 -27.93
CA PHE A 21 26.79 -15.46 -26.62
C PHE A 21 26.31 -14.49 -25.52
N LEU A 22 26.90 -13.33 -25.47
CA LEU A 22 26.53 -12.27 -24.53
C LEU A 22 25.11 -11.76 -24.77
N SER A 23 24.64 -11.69 -26.01
CA SER A 23 23.25 -11.32 -26.30
C SER A 23 22.25 -12.30 -25.69
N ILE A 24 22.46 -13.63 -25.86
CA ILE A 24 21.61 -14.65 -25.23
C ILE A 24 21.78 -14.61 -23.71
N PHE A 25 23.01 -14.51 -23.22
CA PHE A 25 23.33 -14.41 -21.80
C PHE A 25 22.58 -13.24 -21.14
N PHE A 26 22.71 -12.02 -21.66
CA PHE A 26 22.10 -10.85 -21.06
C PHE A 26 20.58 -10.84 -21.12
N ILE A 27 19.99 -11.27 -22.24
CA ILE A 27 18.52 -11.31 -22.31
C ILE A 27 17.95 -12.35 -21.36
N VAL A 28 18.61 -13.50 -21.22
CA VAL A 28 18.22 -14.53 -20.24
C VAL A 28 18.47 -14.04 -18.82
N ALA A 29 19.60 -13.38 -18.57
CA ALA A 29 19.90 -12.83 -17.26
C ALA A 29 18.85 -11.80 -16.83
N ILE A 30 18.49 -10.89 -17.72
CA ILE A 30 17.41 -9.90 -17.47
C ILE A 30 16.08 -10.62 -17.25
N GLY A 31 15.70 -11.56 -18.12
CA GLY A 31 14.46 -12.32 -17.99
C GLY A 31 14.36 -13.10 -16.67
N CYS A 32 15.45 -13.79 -16.28
CA CYS A 32 15.50 -14.52 -15.02
C CYS A 32 15.53 -13.57 -13.81
N ALA A 33 16.23 -12.43 -13.91
CA ALA A 33 16.28 -11.43 -12.86
C ALA A 33 14.89 -10.84 -12.58
N PHE A 34 14.17 -10.45 -13.62
CA PHE A 34 12.79 -9.97 -13.49
C PHE A 34 11.84 -11.05 -12.97
N PHE A 35 11.93 -12.27 -13.52
CA PHE A 35 11.08 -13.37 -13.06
C PHE A 35 11.29 -13.69 -11.59
N SER A 36 12.52 -14.02 -11.23
CA SER A 36 12.83 -14.46 -9.87
C SER A 36 12.71 -13.29 -8.88
N GLY A 37 13.22 -12.11 -9.26
CA GLY A 37 13.24 -10.95 -8.38
C GLY A 37 11.86 -10.35 -8.09
N ILE A 38 11.00 -10.20 -9.11
CA ILE A 38 9.64 -9.69 -8.87
C ILE A 38 8.81 -10.70 -8.07
N ARG A 39 8.95 -12.00 -8.40
CA ARG A 39 8.26 -13.05 -7.62
C ARG A 39 8.75 -13.18 -6.20
N ALA A 40 10.04 -12.97 -5.96
CA ALA A 40 10.58 -12.96 -4.61
C ALA A 40 10.12 -11.75 -3.79
N SER A 41 9.74 -10.67 -4.45
CA SER A 41 9.34 -9.42 -3.76
C SER A 41 8.11 -9.59 -2.87
N GLU A 42 7.13 -10.43 -3.27
CA GLU A 42 5.95 -10.69 -2.44
C GLU A 42 6.31 -11.38 -1.13
N PRO A 43 6.97 -12.57 -1.10
CA PRO A 43 7.34 -13.17 0.17
C PRO A 43 8.34 -12.33 0.95
N ASP A 44 9.26 -11.62 0.29
CA ASP A 44 10.24 -10.76 0.96
C ASP A 44 9.57 -9.55 1.64
N MET A 45 8.51 -8.99 1.03
CA MET A 45 7.67 -7.99 1.70
C MET A 45 7.03 -8.58 2.95
N ARG A 46 6.43 -9.76 2.86
CA ARG A 46 5.80 -10.42 4.00
C ARG A 46 6.79 -10.73 5.11
N TYR A 47 7.97 -11.29 4.79
CA TYR A 47 9.03 -11.54 5.78
C TYR A 47 9.52 -10.25 6.45
N SER A 48 9.65 -9.18 5.68
CA SER A 48 10.06 -7.87 6.22
C SER A 48 8.98 -7.28 7.13
N GLY A 49 7.71 -7.39 6.73
CA GLY A 49 6.57 -6.98 7.55
C GLY A 49 6.46 -7.80 8.83
N ASP A 50 6.53 -9.12 8.72
CA ASP A 50 6.52 -10.05 9.83
C ASP A 50 7.60 -9.72 10.87
N ALA A 51 8.84 -9.62 10.44
CA ALA A 51 9.95 -9.26 11.32
C ALA A 51 9.74 -7.91 12.02
N TYR A 52 9.15 -6.93 11.34
CA TYR A 52 8.81 -5.65 11.94
C TYR A 52 7.74 -5.80 13.04
N PHE A 53 6.64 -6.51 12.75
CA PHE A 53 5.56 -6.72 13.72
C PHE A 53 6.00 -7.54 14.91
N ASP A 54 6.82 -8.57 14.69
CA ASP A 54 7.39 -9.40 15.76
C ASP A 54 8.36 -8.62 16.64
N ASN A 55 9.23 -7.80 16.04
CA ASN A 55 10.16 -6.96 16.77
C ASN A 55 9.45 -5.88 17.62
N LYS A 56 8.23 -5.48 17.22
CA LYS A 56 7.39 -4.53 17.95
C LYS A 56 6.36 -5.20 18.87
N ASN A 57 6.41 -6.50 19.02
CA ASN A 57 5.44 -7.27 19.82
C ASN A 57 3.98 -6.88 19.50
N MET A 58 3.65 -6.74 18.20
CA MET A 58 2.34 -6.31 17.80
C MET A 58 1.27 -7.31 18.24
N MET A 59 0.15 -6.80 18.75
CA MET A 59 -1.03 -7.62 19.09
C MET A 59 -1.54 -8.41 17.89
N ASP A 60 -2.11 -9.61 18.13
CA ASP A 60 -2.78 -10.40 17.09
C ASP A 60 -4.29 -10.15 17.07
N LEU A 61 -4.89 -9.94 18.26
CA LEU A 61 -6.31 -9.64 18.43
C LEU A 61 -6.51 -8.40 19.29
N ARG A 62 -7.61 -7.70 19.01
CA ARG A 62 -8.07 -6.55 19.79
C ARG A 62 -9.55 -6.73 20.11
N ILE A 63 -9.90 -6.59 21.38
CA ILE A 63 -11.30 -6.55 21.84
C ILE A 63 -11.67 -5.11 22.14
N ILE A 64 -12.80 -4.67 21.62
CA ILE A 64 -13.43 -3.39 21.96
C ILE A 64 -14.83 -3.71 22.50
N SER A 65 -15.26 -3.00 23.53
CA SER A 65 -16.58 -3.15 24.10
C SER A 65 -17.36 -1.84 24.05
N THR A 66 -18.66 -1.91 23.81
CA THR A 66 -19.55 -0.73 23.86
C THR A 66 -19.70 -0.17 25.27
N MET A 67 -19.33 -0.93 26.32
CA MET A 67 -19.49 -0.54 27.73
C MET A 67 -18.21 -0.70 28.55
N GLY A 68 -17.05 -0.56 27.88
CA GLY A 68 -15.75 -0.73 28.51
C GLY A 68 -15.44 -2.19 28.84
N LEU A 69 -14.21 -2.42 29.28
CA LEU A 69 -13.63 -3.72 29.61
C LEU A 69 -12.96 -3.61 30.98
N THR A 70 -13.12 -4.64 31.80
CA THR A 70 -12.61 -4.64 33.17
C THR A 70 -11.35 -5.50 33.32
N GLU A 71 -10.66 -5.36 34.45
CA GLU A 71 -9.56 -6.25 34.82
C GLU A 71 -9.98 -7.76 34.81
N ASP A 72 -11.24 -8.03 35.11
CA ASP A 72 -11.74 -9.41 35.08
C ASP A 72 -11.95 -9.91 33.65
N ASP A 73 -12.17 -9.03 32.68
CA ASP A 73 -12.17 -9.36 31.26
C ASP A 73 -10.75 -9.69 30.77
N VAL A 74 -9.74 -8.90 31.18
CA VAL A 74 -8.32 -9.19 30.93
C VAL A 74 -7.92 -10.54 31.49
N LYS A 75 -8.29 -10.83 32.76
CA LYS A 75 -8.02 -12.12 33.40
C LYS A 75 -8.77 -13.28 32.76
N ALA A 76 -9.98 -13.07 32.27
CA ALA A 76 -10.75 -14.08 31.57
C ALA A 76 -10.13 -14.37 30.18
N ALA A 77 -9.75 -13.35 29.45
CA ALA A 77 -9.07 -13.48 28.17
C ALA A 77 -7.73 -14.20 28.33
N SER A 78 -6.92 -13.86 29.33
CA SER A 78 -5.62 -14.50 29.58
C SER A 78 -5.68 -15.99 29.91
N LYS A 79 -6.83 -16.48 30.39
CA LYS A 79 -7.06 -17.90 30.70
C LYS A 79 -7.63 -18.69 29.54
N ALA A 80 -8.03 -18.03 28.46
CA ALA A 80 -8.59 -18.70 27.29
C ALA A 80 -7.51 -19.52 26.57
N GLU A 81 -7.89 -20.66 26.02
CA GLU A 81 -6.98 -21.55 25.31
C GLU A 81 -6.42 -20.86 24.05
N GLY A 82 -5.13 -21.03 23.79
CA GLY A 82 -4.45 -20.43 22.64
C GLY A 82 -4.12 -18.94 22.81
N ILE A 83 -4.24 -18.40 24.01
CA ILE A 83 -3.85 -17.02 24.35
C ILE A 83 -2.48 -17.04 25.02
N GLY A 84 -1.57 -16.18 24.55
CA GLY A 84 -0.21 -16.06 25.07
C GLY A 84 -0.07 -14.93 26.07
N HIS A 85 -0.45 -13.72 25.68
CA HIS A 85 -0.36 -12.52 26.53
C HIS A 85 -1.53 -11.59 26.29
N VAL A 86 -1.92 -10.84 27.33
CA VAL A 86 -3.09 -9.96 27.31
C VAL A 86 -2.78 -8.69 28.11
N GLU A 87 -3.07 -7.54 27.54
CA GLU A 87 -2.92 -6.23 28.19
C GLU A 87 -4.17 -5.37 27.96
N GLY A 88 -4.64 -4.68 28.98
CA GLY A 88 -5.69 -3.67 28.88
C GLY A 88 -5.10 -2.33 28.39
N ARG A 89 -5.86 -1.56 27.62
CA ARG A 89 -5.45 -0.25 27.10
C ARG A 89 -6.58 0.76 27.22
N TYR A 90 -6.21 1.99 27.54
CA TYR A 90 -7.11 3.14 27.46
C TYR A 90 -6.88 3.87 26.13
N SER A 91 -7.94 4.31 25.51
CA SER A 91 -7.89 5.16 24.33
C SER A 91 -9.08 6.11 24.28
N VAL A 92 -8.86 7.31 23.76
CA VAL A 92 -9.90 8.33 23.54
C VAL A 92 -9.55 9.17 22.31
N ASP A 93 -10.56 9.55 21.56
CA ASP A 93 -10.42 10.52 20.50
C ASP A 93 -10.62 11.93 21.06
N ALA A 94 -9.69 12.85 20.78
CA ALA A 94 -9.72 14.24 21.23
C ALA A 94 -9.44 15.19 20.07
N LEU A 95 -9.88 16.43 20.23
CA LEU A 95 -9.58 17.52 19.30
C LEU A 95 -8.29 18.23 19.74
N LEU A 96 -7.40 18.45 18.79
CA LEU A 96 -6.17 19.23 18.96
C LEU A 96 -6.19 20.43 18.04
N ALA A 97 -5.90 21.62 18.58
CA ALA A 97 -5.75 22.83 17.79
C ALA A 97 -4.46 22.80 16.97
N ASP A 98 -4.55 23.00 15.66
CA ASP A 98 -3.43 23.10 14.73
C ASP A 98 -3.51 24.42 13.96
N GLY A 99 -2.99 25.48 14.57
CA GLY A 99 -3.15 26.86 14.08
C GLY A 99 -4.61 27.31 14.13
N ASP A 100 -5.15 27.63 12.95
CA ASP A 100 -6.56 28.05 12.81
C ASP A 100 -7.51 26.84 12.61
N ASN A 101 -6.99 25.61 12.59
CA ASN A 101 -7.74 24.39 12.36
C ASN A 101 -7.80 23.54 13.63
N GLN A 102 -8.73 22.60 13.65
CA GLN A 102 -8.75 21.51 14.63
C GLN A 102 -8.63 20.17 13.91
N ILE A 103 -7.86 19.28 14.50
CA ILE A 103 -7.69 17.91 14.03
C ILE A 103 -8.13 16.95 15.13
N VAL A 104 -8.56 15.76 14.73
CA VAL A 104 -8.79 14.68 15.67
C VAL A 104 -7.50 13.89 15.85
N VAL A 105 -7.15 13.66 17.10
CA VAL A 105 -6.04 12.81 17.52
C VAL A 105 -6.55 11.64 18.33
N HIS A 106 -5.96 10.49 18.12
CA HIS A 106 -6.23 9.30 18.91
C HIS A 106 -5.22 9.23 20.06
N VAL A 107 -5.69 9.44 21.29
CA VAL A 107 -4.87 9.42 22.49
C VAL A 107 -4.96 8.02 23.11
N MET A 108 -3.81 7.37 23.30
CA MET A 108 -3.72 5.99 23.78
C MET A 108 -2.77 5.88 24.96
N SER A 109 -3.03 4.94 25.87
CA SER A 109 -2.02 4.56 26.87
C SER A 109 -0.93 3.68 26.22
N MET A 110 0.31 3.85 26.70
CA MET A 110 1.40 2.93 26.37
C MET A 110 1.12 1.57 27.01
N LEU A 111 1.36 0.51 26.24
CA LEU A 111 1.31 -0.85 26.76
C LEU A 111 2.68 -1.24 27.33
N PRO A 112 2.72 -2.07 28.39
CA PRO A 112 3.97 -2.51 29.00
C PRO A 112 4.87 -3.31 28.05
N THR A 113 4.31 -4.21 27.25
CA THR A 113 5.11 -5.16 26.44
C THR A 113 4.58 -5.34 25.01
N MET A 114 3.32 -5.00 24.74
CA MET A 114 2.74 -5.11 23.40
C MET A 114 2.77 -3.78 22.64
N ASN A 115 2.64 -3.86 21.31
CA ASN A 115 2.59 -2.71 20.40
C ASN A 115 3.71 -1.69 20.70
N GLU A 116 4.94 -2.17 20.85
CA GLU A 116 6.08 -1.35 21.24
C GLU A 116 6.31 -0.19 20.27
N ILE A 117 6.07 1.02 20.76
CA ILE A 117 6.34 2.25 20.01
C ILE A 117 7.84 2.45 19.85
N GLN A 118 8.24 3.03 18.73
CA GLN A 118 9.64 3.38 18.49
C GLN A 118 9.85 4.87 18.72
N LEU A 119 10.76 5.17 19.64
CA LEU A 119 11.20 6.56 19.83
C LEU A 119 12.02 7.01 18.63
N GLU A 120 11.55 8.06 17.97
CA GLU A 120 12.23 8.66 16.81
C GLU A 120 13.10 9.83 17.19
N ASP A 121 12.61 10.70 18.10
CA ASP A 121 13.38 11.82 18.65
C ASP A 121 12.95 12.16 20.08
N GLY A 122 13.85 12.67 20.88
CA GLY A 122 13.59 13.05 22.26
C GLY A 122 13.62 11.90 23.25
N ARG A 123 12.60 11.77 24.09
CA ARG A 123 12.45 10.70 25.10
C ARG A 123 10.97 10.33 25.29
N LEU A 124 10.75 9.16 25.87
CA LEU A 124 9.40 8.73 26.29
C LEU A 124 8.88 9.57 27.48
N PRO A 125 7.54 9.67 27.67
CA PRO A 125 6.93 10.36 28.79
C PRO A 125 7.28 9.66 30.11
N ASN A 126 7.55 10.43 31.13
CA ASN A 126 7.83 9.95 32.48
C ASN A 126 6.96 10.62 33.55
N LYS A 127 5.97 11.42 33.15
CA LYS A 127 5.00 12.10 34.00
C LYS A 127 3.61 11.99 33.38
N GLU A 128 2.59 12.03 34.23
CA GLU A 128 1.18 11.97 33.83
C GLU A 128 0.75 13.05 32.81
N ASN A 129 1.44 14.22 32.82
CA ASN A 129 1.16 15.33 31.91
C ASN A 129 2.15 15.42 30.75
N GLU A 130 2.80 14.33 30.37
CA GLU A 130 3.69 14.23 29.18
C GLU A 130 3.09 13.28 28.16
N CYS A 131 3.29 13.59 26.88
CA CYS A 131 2.83 12.76 25.78
C CYS A 131 3.87 12.69 24.67
N VAL A 132 3.98 11.55 24.00
CA VAL A 132 4.75 11.45 22.75
C VAL A 132 3.79 11.44 21.57
N VAL A 133 4.19 12.15 20.52
CA VAL A 133 3.34 12.47 19.38
C VAL A 133 3.84 11.77 18.13
N ASP A 134 2.92 11.42 17.24
CA ASP A 134 3.14 10.89 15.91
C ASP A 134 4.21 11.72 15.16
N VAL A 135 5.31 11.08 14.78
CA VAL A 135 6.42 11.73 14.09
C VAL A 135 6.00 12.34 12.76
N ASP A 136 5.12 11.68 12.00
CA ASP A 136 4.63 12.18 10.72
C ASP A 136 3.77 13.44 10.85
N TYR A 137 3.04 13.55 11.95
CA TYR A 137 2.30 14.76 12.27
C TYR A 137 3.24 15.88 12.71
N MET A 138 4.21 15.56 13.57
CA MET A 138 5.20 16.56 14.02
C MET A 138 6.00 17.15 12.87
N GLU A 139 6.39 16.37 11.88
CA GLU A 139 7.10 16.85 10.67
C GLU A 139 6.29 17.89 9.86
N LYS A 140 4.96 17.78 9.88
CA LYS A 140 4.05 18.63 9.10
C LYS A 140 3.49 19.79 9.91
N SER A 141 3.45 19.67 11.23
CA SER A 141 2.97 20.69 12.15
C SER A 141 4.04 21.76 12.41
N LYS A 142 3.66 22.78 13.13
CA LYS A 142 4.61 23.80 13.66
C LYS A 142 5.12 23.44 15.05
N LEU A 143 4.64 22.35 15.64
CA LEU A 143 4.99 21.89 16.98
C LEU A 143 6.45 21.41 17.03
N LYS A 144 7.04 21.55 18.21
CA LYS A 144 8.42 21.09 18.48
C LYS A 144 8.46 20.33 19.80
N ILE A 145 9.48 19.49 19.95
CA ILE A 145 9.78 18.86 21.23
C ILE A 145 10.00 19.96 22.28
N GLY A 146 9.29 19.84 23.40
CA GLY A 146 9.24 20.81 24.47
C GLY A 146 7.99 21.68 24.51
N ASP A 147 7.25 21.75 23.41
CA ASP A 147 5.97 22.47 23.35
C ASP A 147 4.88 21.76 24.17
N THR A 148 3.83 22.49 24.41
CA THR A 148 2.65 22.01 25.12
C THR A 148 1.46 22.01 24.18
N ILE A 149 0.67 20.94 24.23
CA ILE A 149 -0.58 20.79 23.49
C ILE A 149 -1.75 20.67 24.45
N THR A 150 -2.91 21.16 24.03
CA THR A 150 -4.14 21.09 24.81
C THR A 150 -5.20 20.37 24.01
N PHE A 151 -5.78 19.34 24.58
CA PHE A 151 -6.89 18.61 24.02
C PHE A 151 -8.21 19.24 24.40
N SER A 152 -9.19 19.11 23.51
CA SER A 152 -10.58 19.48 23.80
C SER A 152 -11.49 18.32 23.37
N SER A 153 -12.66 18.27 23.98
CA SER A 153 -13.67 17.28 23.62
C SER A 153 -14.30 17.64 22.27
N GLY A 154 -14.66 16.61 21.52
CA GLY A 154 -15.50 16.72 20.33
C GLY A 154 -16.98 16.39 20.63
N THR A 155 -17.33 16.18 21.88
CA THR A 155 -18.66 15.83 22.38
C THR A 155 -19.10 16.83 23.46
N ASP A 156 -20.27 16.63 24.04
CA ASP A 156 -20.77 17.41 25.14
C ASP A 156 -20.05 17.13 26.47
N ALA A 157 -19.32 16.00 26.56
CA ALA A 157 -18.51 15.67 27.71
C ALA A 157 -17.20 16.45 27.72
N GLU A 158 -16.67 16.78 28.91
CA GLU A 158 -15.35 17.38 29.00
C GLU A 158 -14.25 16.35 28.74
N VAL A 159 -13.14 16.78 28.16
CA VAL A 159 -12.01 15.88 27.91
C VAL A 159 -11.42 15.35 29.23
N THR A 160 -11.60 16.08 30.29
CA THR A 160 -11.18 15.72 31.65
C THR A 160 -11.99 14.57 32.27
N ASP A 161 -13.11 14.19 31.67
CA ASP A 161 -13.83 12.97 32.05
C ASP A 161 -13.07 11.70 31.61
N SER A 162 -12.23 11.82 30.60
CA SER A 162 -11.41 10.70 30.09
C SER A 162 -9.92 10.83 30.44
N LEU A 163 -9.39 12.06 30.52
CA LEU A 163 -8.00 12.35 30.84
C LEU A 163 -7.92 13.21 32.11
N LYS A 164 -6.98 12.92 32.99
CA LYS A 164 -6.79 13.71 34.23
C LYS A 164 -6.41 15.18 33.99
N THR A 165 -5.88 15.49 32.83
CA THR A 165 -5.55 16.84 32.39
C THR A 165 -5.82 16.97 30.87
N ASP A 166 -6.17 18.15 30.46
CA ASP A 166 -6.33 18.52 29.06
C ASP A 166 -5.01 18.93 28.37
N THR A 167 -3.98 19.21 29.17
CA THR A 167 -2.75 19.85 28.73
C THR A 167 -1.54 18.96 28.94
N PHE A 168 -0.82 18.67 27.87
CA PHE A 168 0.33 17.75 27.82
C PHE A 168 1.56 18.40 27.18
N ARG A 169 2.73 18.13 27.77
CA ARG A 169 4.02 18.51 27.20
C ARG A 169 4.55 17.40 26.30
N ILE A 170 5.20 17.77 25.22
CA ILE A 170 5.80 16.85 24.24
C ILE A 170 7.28 16.62 24.54
N PRO A 171 7.72 15.54 25.20
CA PRO A 171 9.12 15.20 25.40
C PRO A 171 9.77 14.52 24.20
N GLY A 172 9.01 13.97 23.27
CA GLY A 172 9.53 13.24 22.11
C GLY A 172 8.49 12.89 21.08
N THR A 173 8.95 12.26 20.00
CA THR A 173 8.13 11.79 18.89
C THR A 173 8.32 10.29 18.70
N VAL A 174 7.27 9.62 18.25
CA VAL A 174 7.27 8.16 18.11
C VAL A 174 6.62 7.73 16.80
N SER A 175 7.01 6.54 16.35
CA SER A 175 6.25 5.74 15.38
C SER A 175 5.61 4.53 16.08
N SER A 176 4.54 3.98 15.50
CA SER A 176 3.78 2.87 16.07
C SER A 176 3.52 1.78 15.05
N PRO A 177 3.59 0.48 15.45
CA PRO A 177 3.28 -0.62 14.56
C PRO A 177 1.80 -0.69 14.14
N GLU A 178 0.92 -0.04 14.87
CA GLU A 178 -0.50 0.04 14.53
C GLU A 178 -0.79 1.04 13.39
N TYR A 179 0.15 1.95 13.10
CA TYR A 179 0.00 3.06 12.14
C TYR A 179 1.21 3.13 11.20
N ILE A 180 1.36 2.13 10.37
CA ILE A 180 2.51 2.02 9.46
C ILE A 180 2.36 2.84 8.16
N ALA A 181 1.14 3.27 7.81
CA ALA A 181 0.85 4.08 6.64
C ALA A 181 0.35 5.49 7.02
N PHE A 182 -0.16 6.22 6.04
CA PHE A 182 -0.60 7.62 6.26
C PHE A 182 -1.98 7.74 6.91
N GLN A 183 -2.79 6.68 6.90
CA GLN A 183 -4.11 6.68 7.51
C GLN A 183 -3.98 6.43 9.01
N ARG A 184 -4.74 7.19 9.80
CA ARG A 184 -4.74 7.07 11.27
C ARG A 184 -6.07 6.54 11.82
N GLY A 185 -6.98 6.16 10.93
CA GLY A 185 -8.29 5.62 11.28
C GLY A 185 -9.44 6.60 11.13
N SER A 186 -10.61 6.14 11.53
CA SER A 186 -11.86 6.90 11.56
C SER A 186 -12.34 7.11 12.98
N THR A 187 -13.13 8.15 13.18
CA THR A 187 -13.66 8.56 14.48
C THR A 187 -15.12 9.02 14.31
N THR A 188 -15.83 9.15 15.41
CA THR A 188 -17.18 9.71 15.44
C THR A 188 -17.20 11.22 15.72
N ILE A 189 -16.05 11.83 16.03
CA ILE A 189 -15.92 13.27 16.30
C ILE A 189 -15.26 14.01 15.12
N GLY A 190 -15.40 15.32 15.10
CA GLY A 190 -14.81 16.18 14.09
C GLY A 190 -15.29 15.86 12.67
N ASN A 191 -14.36 15.67 11.75
CA ASN A 191 -14.64 15.33 10.35
C ASN A 191 -14.69 13.81 10.06
N GLY A 192 -14.69 12.99 11.10
CA GLY A 192 -14.72 11.52 10.97
C GLY A 192 -13.38 10.88 10.65
N SER A 193 -12.25 11.62 10.69
CA SER A 193 -10.92 11.12 10.38
C SER A 193 -9.91 11.49 11.45
N VAL A 194 -9.23 10.49 11.99
CA VAL A 194 -8.08 10.68 12.87
C VAL A 194 -6.88 11.15 12.03
N ARG A 195 -6.17 12.18 12.51
CA ARG A 195 -5.03 12.79 11.80
C ARG A 195 -3.68 12.43 12.39
N ALA A 196 -3.65 12.14 13.66
CA ALA A 196 -2.45 11.77 14.37
C ALA A 196 -2.79 10.86 15.56
N PHE A 197 -1.81 10.19 16.08
CA PHE A 197 -1.91 9.48 17.34
C PHE A 197 -0.96 10.10 18.37
N VAL A 198 -1.33 9.92 19.63
CA VAL A 198 -0.58 10.41 20.80
C VAL A 198 -0.55 9.30 21.83
N TYR A 199 0.61 9.04 22.42
CA TYR A 199 0.72 8.11 23.55
C TYR A 199 1.02 8.87 24.83
N VAL A 200 0.30 8.50 25.88
CA VAL A 200 0.46 8.97 27.23
C VAL A 200 0.69 7.80 28.18
N GLN A 201 1.05 8.09 29.44
CA GLN A 201 1.09 7.04 30.47
C GLN A 201 -0.32 6.56 30.82
N GLU A 202 -0.44 5.35 31.30
CA GLU A 202 -1.72 4.77 31.74
C GLU A 202 -2.37 5.64 32.84
N GLU A 203 -1.55 6.14 33.76
CA GLU A 203 -1.97 6.99 34.87
C GLU A 203 -2.53 8.36 34.44
N SER A 204 -2.38 8.73 33.16
CA SER A 204 -2.94 9.97 32.62
C SER A 204 -4.44 9.88 32.37
N PHE A 205 -5.00 8.67 32.31
CA PHE A 205 -6.43 8.44 32.11
C PHE A 205 -7.20 8.55 33.43
N ALA A 206 -8.42 9.07 33.35
CA ALA A 206 -9.37 9.18 34.43
C ALA A 206 -10.45 8.09 34.43
N MET A 207 -10.38 7.18 33.44
CA MET A 207 -11.36 6.11 33.24
C MET A 207 -11.06 4.91 34.14
N ASP A 208 -12.13 4.29 34.69
CA ASP A 208 -12.05 3.10 35.56
C ASP A 208 -12.03 1.78 34.77
N VAL A 209 -12.31 1.83 33.46
CA VAL A 209 -12.41 0.66 32.59
C VAL A 209 -11.59 0.85 31.34
N TYR A 210 -10.96 -0.22 30.88
CA TYR A 210 -10.24 -0.22 29.63
C TYR A 210 -11.19 -0.01 28.44
N THR A 211 -10.73 0.69 27.43
CA THR A 211 -11.46 0.84 26.17
C THR A 211 -11.17 -0.32 25.23
N GLU A 212 -9.98 -0.89 25.36
CA GLU A 212 -9.50 -2.00 24.51
C GLU A 212 -8.75 -3.03 25.33
N ILE A 213 -8.78 -4.28 24.86
CA ILE A 213 -7.88 -5.35 25.31
C ILE A 213 -7.08 -5.82 24.11
N CYS A 214 -5.76 -5.75 24.22
CA CYS A 214 -4.81 -6.25 23.24
C CYS A 214 -4.37 -7.66 23.62
N ILE A 215 -4.27 -8.55 22.65
CA ILE A 215 -4.00 -9.98 22.85
C ILE A 215 -2.95 -10.46 21.86
N GLN A 216 -2.01 -11.25 22.35
CA GLN A 216 -1.13 -12.08 21.52
C GLN A 216 -1.58 -13.52 21.60
N ALA A 217 -1.75 -14.17 20.45
CA ALA A 217 -2.09 -15.58 20.36
C ALA A 217 -0.84 -16.43 20.63
N ALA A 218 -1.01 -17.50 21.40
CA ALA A 218 0.09 -18.39 21.75
C ALA A 218 0.65 -19.10 20.50
N GLY A 219 1.95 -18.95 20.25
CA GLY A 219 2.64 -19.55 19.13
C GLY A 219 2.45 -18.79 17.79
N ALA A 220 1.72 -17.66 17.78
CA ALA A 220 1.55 -16.87 16.57
C ALA A 220 2.85 -16.15 16.15
N LYS A 221 3.62 -15.69 17.12
CA LYS A 221 4.90 -15.00 16.89
C LYS A 221 5.97 -15.86 16.20
N GLU A 222 5.92 -17.18 16.33
CA GLU A 222 6.82 -18.12 15.67
C GLU A 222 6.41 -18.44 14.22
N LEU A 223 5.24 -17.96 13.80
CA LEU A 223 4.68 -18.17 12.47
C LEU A 223 4.82 -16.88 11.65
N THR A 224 5.09 -17.02 10.37
CA THR A 224 5.17 -15.86 9.49
C THR A 224 3.79 -15.23 9.28
N ALA A 225 3.65 -13.95 9.58
CA ALA A 225 2.43 -13.19 9.34
C ALA A 225 1.99 -13.28 7.86
N PHE A 226 0.70 -13.14 7.61
CA PHE A 226 0.06 -13.29 6.28
C PHE A 226 0.13 -14.72 5.70
N THR A 227 0.50 -15.73 6.49
CA THR A 227 0.42 -17.15 6.08
C THR A 227 -0.84 -17.79 6.65
N SER A 228 -1.31 -18.87 5.99
CA SER A 228 -2.48 -19.62 6.47
C SER A 228 -2.26 -20.21 7.86
N GLU A 229 -1.04 -20.64 8.19
CA GLU A 229 -0.73 -21.18 9.51
C GLU A 229 -0.87 -20.11 10.61
N TYR A 230 -0.41 -18.90 10.34
CA TYR A 230 -0.59 -17.77 11.25
C TYR A 230 -2.07 -17.42 11.40
N GLU A 231 -2.78 -17.24 10.29
CA GLU A 231 -4.20 -16.89 10.29
C GLU A 231 -5.07 -17.95 10.98
N ASP A 232 -4.80 -19.24 10.74
CA ASP A 232 -5.49 -20.34 11.40
C ASP A 232 -5.24 -20.35 12.92
N THR A 233 -4.03 -19.97 13.36
CA THR A 233 -3.67 -19.90 14.77
C THR A 233 -4.40 -18.73 15.45
N VAL A 234 -4.37 -17.55 14.84
CA VAL A 234 -5.10 -16.37 15.33
C VAL A 234 -6.62 -16.60 15.30
N ALA A 235 -7.14 -17.23 14.25
CA ALA A 235 -8.57 -17.56 14.16
C ALA A 235 -9.04 -18.50 15.28
N LYS A 236 -8.23 -19.50 15.64
CA LYS A 236 -8.53 -20.39 16.81
C LYS A 236 -8.52 -19.62 18.12
N ALA A 237 -7.54 -18.73 18.31
CA ALA A 237 -7.50 -17.86 19.49
C ALA A 237 -8.75 -16.96 19.54
N LYS A 238 -9.13 -16.35 18.42
CA LYS A 238 -10.34 -15.53 18.25
C LYS A 238 -11.60 -16.33 18.60
N GLU A 239 -11.72 -17.57 18.11
CA GLU A 239 -12.84 -18.47 18.44
C GLU A 239 -12.91 -18.77 19.95
N ASN A 240 -11.77 -18.94 20.62
CA ASN A 240 -11.75 -19.20 22.06
C ASN A 240 -12.12 -17.95 22.88
N ILE A 241 -11.77 -16.76 22.43
CA ILE A 241 -12.26 -15.50 23.01
C ILE A 241 -13.77 -15.35 22.75
N GLU A 242 -14.28 -15.71 21.57
CA GLU A 242 -15.73 -15.71 21.32
C GLU A 242 -16.51 -16.62 22.26
N LYS A 243 -15.94 -17.74 22.72
CA LYS A 243 -16.59 -18.63 23.69
C LYS A 243 -16.81 -18.01 25.07
N ILE A 244 -15.91 -17.13 25.52
CA ILE A 244 -16.05 -16.45 26.81
C ILE A 244 -16.84 -15.15 26.69
N LYS A 245 -17.01 -14.61 25.50
CA LYS A 245 -17.66 -13.35 25.19
C LYS A 245 -19.02 -13.19 25.82
N GLU A 246 -19.92 -14.17 25.62
CA GLU A 246 -21.30 -14.10 26.15
C GLU A 246 -21.34 -14.03 27.68
N GLN A 247 -20.50 -14.84 28.33
CA GLN A 247 -20.41 -14.85 29.78
C GLN A 247 -19.89 -13.53 30.32
N ARG A 248 -18.87 -12.96 29.71
CA ARG A 248 -18.25 -11.69 30.13
C ARG A 248 -19.17 -10.47 29.85
N GLN A 249 -19.80 -10.46 28.70
CA GLN A 249 -20.82 -9.43 28.38
C GLN A 249 -21.96 -9.45 29.39
N LYS A 250 -22.44 -10.66 29.80
CA LYS A 250 -23.47 -10.80 30.81
C LYS A 250 -22.98 -10.30 32.18
N ALA A 251 -21.75 -10.66 32.57
CA ALA A 251 -21.17 -10.22 33.84
C ALA A 251 -21.08 -8.67 33.90
N ARG A 252 -20.54 -8.08 32.84
CA ARG A 252 -20.44 -6.61 32.73
C ARG A 252 -21.79 -5.92 32.72
N TYR A 253 -22.77 -6.48 32.00
CA TYR A 253 -24.14 -5.98 32.01
C TYR A 253 -24.74 -6.01 33.43
N THR A 254 -24.56 -7.11 34.17
CA THR A 254 -25.04 -7.24 35.54
C THR A 254 -24.38 -6.20 36.45
N GLU A 255 -23.08 -6.04 36.36
CA GLU A 255 -22.31 -5.01 37.12
C GLU A 255 -22.83 -3.59 36.88
N ILE A 256 -23.01 -3.21 35.62
CA ILE A 256 -23.51 -1.88 35.25
C ILE A 256 -24.97 -1.70 35.73
N VAL A 257 -25.79 -2.70 35.52
CA VAL A 257 -27.20 -2.64 35.98
C VAL A 257 -27.30 -2.58 37.49
N ASP A 258 -26.48 -3.33 38.23
CA ASP A 258 -26.45 -3.30 39.70
C ASP A 258 -25.96 -1.96 40.20
N GLU A 259 -24.91 -1.36 39.58
CA GLU A 259 -24.44 -0.04 39.90
C GLU A 259 -25.53 1.01 39.61
N ALA A 260 -26.15 0.96 38.45
CA ALA A 260 -27.23 1.85 38.06
C ALA A 260 -28.45 1.74 38.97
N ASN A 261 -28.85 0.52 39.32
CA ASN A 261 -29.93 0.30 40.28
C ASN A 261 -29.60 0.81 41.69
N GLY A 262 -28.33 0.71 42.09
CA GLY A 262 -27.84 1.34 43.33
C GLY A 262 -28.04 2.88 43.31
N LYS A 263 -27.62 3.53 42.24
CA LYS A 263 -27.82 4.96 42.02
C LYS A 263 -29.31 5.36 41.98
N ILE A 264 -30.13 4.53 41.31
CA ILE A 264 -31.58 4.71 41.23
C ILE A 264 -32.19 4.64 42.62
N ALA A 265 -31.81 3.63 43.46
CA ALA A 265 -32.31 3.49 44.81
C ALA A 265 -31.90 4.69 45.73
N GLU A 266 -30.70 5.21 45.56
CA GLU A 266 -30.24 6.44 46.24
C GLU A 266 -31.08 7.63 45.79
N ALA A 267 -31.30 7.79 44.48
CA ALA A 267 -32.12 8.87 43.94
C ALA A 267 -33.59 8.77 44.38
N GLU A 268 -34.16 7.59 44.52
CA GLU A 268 -35.50 7.36 45.12
C GLU A 268 -35.60 7.83 46.56
N ALA A 269 -34.57 7.56 47.37
CA ALA A 269 -34.49 8.03 48.74
C ALA A 269 -34.40 9.58 48.80
N GLU A 270 -33.62 10.17 47.88
CA GLU A 270 -33.49 11.63 47.75
C GLU A 270 -34.81 12.29 47.35
N VAL A 271 -35.53 11.71 46.37
CA VAL A 271 -36.84 12.25 45.96
C VAL A 271 -37.85 12.15 47.09
N THR A 272 -37.83 11.06 47.87
CA THR A 272 -38.69 10.90 49.01
C THR A 272 -38.38 11.90 50.12
N ASP A 273 -37.10 12.19 50.37
CA ASP A 273 -36.66 13.21 51.32
C ASP A 273 -37.02 14.64 50.84
N ALA A 274 -36.87 14.91 49.52
CA ALA A 274 -37.28 16.14 48.91
C ALA A 274 -38.80 16.37 48.98
N GLN A 275 -39.63 15.32 48.82
CA GLN A 275 -41.06 15.39 49.03
C GLN A 275 -41.41 15.79 50.45
N THR A 276 -40.73 15.19 51.42
CA THR A 276 -40.92 15.49 52.83
C THR A 276 -40.53 16.95 53.18
N LYS A 277 -39.50 17.45 52.54
CA LYS A 277 -39.04 18.85 52.70
C LYS A 277 -39.97 19.85 52.00
N LEU A 278 -40.60 19.44 50.90
CA LEU A 278 -41.53 20.29 50.14
C LEU A 278 -42.82 20.58 50.93
N GLU A 279 -43.33 19.60 51.67
CA GLU A 279 -44.51 19.79 52.53
C GLU A 279 -44.27 20.88 53.61
N ASN A 280 -43.03 21.17 53.94
CA ASN A 280 -42.63 22.10 54.97
C ASN A 280 -42.26 23.49 54.50
N GLY A 281 -42.26 23.76 53.21
CA GLY A 281 -41.67 25.02 52.73
C GLY A 281 -42.28 25.68 51.51
N LYS A 282 -43.31 26.54 51.69
CA LYS A 282 -43.85 27.44 50.64
C LYS A 282 -42.81 28.48 50.12
N ALA A 283 -41.66 28.56 50.75
CA ALA A 283 -40.65 29.53 50.37
C ALA A 283 -39.74 29.12 49.21
N GLU A 284 -39.76 27.84 48.83
CA GLU A 284 -38.90 27.29 47.78
C GLU A 284 -39.44 27.42 46.34
N ALA A 285 -40.68 27.94 46.17
CA ALA A 285 -41.27 28.08 44.82
C ALA A 285 -40.46 28.98 43.89
N ALA A 286 -39.79 29.98 44.42
CA ALA A 286 -38.91 30.88 43.65
C ALA A 286 -37.60 30.21 43.23
N ALA A 287 -37.06 29.23 44.00
CA ALA A 287 -35.89 28.47 43.63
C ALA A 287 -36.16 27.51 42.44
N LYS A 288 -37.42 27.08 42.30
CA LYS A 288 -37.84 26.15 41.25
C LYS A 288 -38.04 26.80 39.88
N LEU A 289 -38.44 28.10 39.87
CA LEU A 289 -38.44 28.90 38.63
C LEU A 289 -37.01 29.10 38.09
N ALA A 290 -36.01 29.19 39.01
CA ALA A 290 -34.63 29.27 38.62
C ALA A 290 -34.14 27.95 37.93
N ASP A 291 -34.65 26.79 38.38
CA ASP A 291 -34.26 25.49 37.81
C ASP A 291 -34.85 25.24 36.40
N ALA A 292 -36.10 25.66 36.18
CA ALA A 292 -36.72 25.64 34.86
C ALA A 292 -35.97 26.54 33.86
N ARG A 293 -35.55 27.71 34.31
CA ARG A 293 -34.69 28.61 33.57
C ARG A 293 -33.33 27.95 33.20
N GLN A 294 -32.78 27.21 34.14
CA GLN A 294 -31.55 26.47 33.94
C GLN A 294 -31.65 25.43 32.80
N THR A 295 -32.82 24.80 32.63
CA THR A 295 -33.05 23.83 31.56
C THR A 295 -32.97 24.49 30.17
N LEU A 296 -33.52 25.70 30.02
CA LEU A 296 -33.47 26.47 28.77
C LEU A 296 -32.05 27.00 28.49
N GLU A 297 -31.35 27.48 29.54
CA GLU A 297 -29.95 27.88 29.40
C GLU A 297 -29.05 26.73 28.98
N ASN A 298 -29.33 25.53 29.47
CA ASN A 298 -28.61 24.31 29.03
C ASN A 298 -28.92 23.96 27.57
N ALA A 299 -30.17 24.12 27.12
CA ALA A 299 -30.53 23.91 25.72
C ALA A 299 -29.83 24.92 24.79
N GLN A 300 -29.73 26.19 25.24
CA GLN A 300 -28.94 27.21 24.52
C GLN A 300 -27.47 26.81 24.43
N ALA A 301 -26.88 26.39 25.56
CA ALA A 301 -25.50 25.93 25.57
C ALA A 301 -25.24 24.72 24.69
N GLN A 302 -26.22 23.82 24.57
CA GLN A 302 -26.14 22.65 23.68
C GLN A 302 -26.15 23.05 22.20
N THR A 303 -27.01 24.00 21.82
CA THR A 303 -27.03 24.55 20.45
C THR A 303 -25.74 25.31 20.13
N ASP A 304 -25.21 26.07 21.09
CA ASP A 304 -23.93 26.75 20.92
C ASP A 304 -22.76 25.76 20.83
N SER A 305 -22.83 24.65 21.55
CA SER A 305 -21.88 23.52 21.37
C SER A 305 -21.98 22.90 19.97
N GLY A 306 -23.20 22.73 19.45
CA GLY A 306 -23.44 22.28 18.10
C GLY A 306 -22.82 23.20 17.04
N LYS A 307 -22.91 24.53 17.25
CA LYS A 307 -22.24 25.51 16.38
C LYS A 307 -20.72 25.34 16.37
N VAL A 308 -20.15 25.14 17.54
CA VAL A 308 -18.71 24.92 17.67
C VAL A 308 -18.30 23.66 16.91
N GLN A 309 -19.06 22.58 17.02
CA GLN A 309 -18.80 21.35 16.27
C GLN A 309 -18.86 21.56 14.76
N LEU A 310 -19.85 22.34 14.30
CA LEU A 310 -19.99 22.68 12.90
C LEU A 310 -18.79 23.46 12.36
N GLU A 311 -18.36 24.49 13.10
CA GLU A 311 -17.17 25.27 12.72
C GLU A 311 -15.90 24.41 12.69
N ASN A 312 -15.78 23.48 13.62
CA ASN A 312 -14.68 22.54 13.64
C ASN A 312 -14.69 21.63 12.41
N SER A 313 -15.86 21.18 12.01
CA SER A 313 -16.02 20.35 10.80
C SER A 313 -15.64 21.12 9.54
N LYS A 314 -16.06 22.38 9.44
CA LYS A 314 -15.65 23.29 8.34
C LYS A 314 -14.14 23.48 8.27
N ALA A 315 -13.51 23.72 9.43
CA ALA A 315 -12.06 23.88 9.51
C ALA A 315 -11.33 22.61 9.06
N ALA A 316 -11.83 21.44 9.45
CA ALA A 316 -11.25 20.16 9.08
C ALA A 316 -11.37 19.88 7.58
N VAL A 317 -12.51 20.22 6.97
CA VAL A 317 -12.70 20.15 5.51
C VAL A 317 -11.72 21.06 4.78
N ALA A 318 -11.56 22.31 5.27
CA ALA A 318 -10.60 23.26 4.69
C ALA A 318 -9.14 22.77 4.77
N ALA A 319 -8.77 22.12 5.87
CA ALA A 319 -7.44 21.54 6.03
C ALA A 319 -7.20 20.37 5.06
N THR A 320 -8.22 19.53 4.88
CA THR A 320 -8.14 18.41 3.92
C THR A 320 -7.99 18.93 2.48
N GLU A 321 -8.75 19.98 2.14
CA GLU A 321 -8.67 20.63 0.83
C GLU A 321 -7.27 21.18 0.54
N GLN A 322 -6.66 21.85 1.54
CA GLN A 322 -5.30 22.33 1.42
C GLN A 322 -4.29 21.19 1.22
N THR A 323 -4.46 20.09 1.93
CA THR A 323 -3.59 18.91 1.79
C THR A 323 -3.70 18.30 0.38
N LEU A 324 -4.92 18.14 -0.10
CA LEU A 324 -5.16 17.62 -1.45
C LEU A 324 -4.60 18.56 -2.53
N ALA A 325 -4.72 19.88 -2.34
CA ALA A 325 -4.13 20.85 -3.26
C ALA A 325 -2.60 20.80 -3.29
N GLN A 326 -1.97 20.56 -2.15
CA GLN A 326 -0.53 20.33 -2.08
C GLN A 326 -0.13 19.06 -2.83
N GLN A 327 -0.80 17.95 -2.56
CA GLN A 327 -0.57 16.68 -3.26
C GLN A 327 -0.78 16.82 -4.76
N GLN A 328 -1.82 17.56 -5.19
CA GLN A 328 -2.06 17.85 -6.59
C GLN A 328 -0.90 18.63 -7.22
N THR A 329 -0.35 19.58 -6.49
CA THR A 329 0.83 20.35 -6.93
C THR A 329 2.06 19.45 -7.07
N GLU A 330 2.23 18.52 -6.13
CA GLU A 330 3.33 17.52 -6.20
C GLU A 330 3.21 16.63 -7.43
N VAL A 331 2.00 16.14 -7.71
CA VAL A 331 1.72 15.34 -8.91
C VAL A 331 1.97 16.16 -10.18
N GLN A 332 1.53 17.42 -10.22
CA GLN A 332 1.78 18.32 -11.35
C GLN A 332 3.28 18.56 -11.56
N ASN A 333 4.01 18.80 -10.48
CA ASN A 333 5.47 18.98 -10.54
C ASN A 333 6.16 17.68 -10.99
N GLY A 334 5.71 16.55 -10.47
CA GLY A 334 6.20 15.24 -10.90
C GLY A 334 5.93 14.98 -12.38
N THR A 335 4.75 15.36 -12.87
CA THR A 335 4.39 15.24 -14.28
C THR A 335 5.26 16.13 -15.15
N ALA A 336 5.47 17.37 -14.73
CA ALA A 336 6.38 18.28 -15.45
C ALA A 336 7.83 17.76 -15.49
N ALA A 337 8.29 17.15 -14.39
CA ALA A 337 9.62 16.53 -14.35
C ALA A 337 9.67 15.28 -15.26
N LEU A 338 8.62 14.49 -15.30
CA LEU A 338 8.49 13.35 -16.21
C LEU A 338 8.53 13.80 -17.67
N ASP A 339 7.81 14.87 -18.01
CA ASP A 339 7.80 15.43 -19.36
C ASP A 339 9.20 15.93 -19.77
N GLN A 340 9.92 16.57 -18.85
CA GLN A 340 11.32 16.94 -19.08
C GLN A 340 12.20 15.71 -19.29
N GLY A 341 12.01 14.65 -18.50
CA GLY A 341 12.71 13.37 -18.68
C GLY A 341 12.45 12.75 -20.06
N ILE A 342 11.20 12.80 -20.51
CA ILE A 342 10.80 12.33 -21.85
C ILE A 342 11.51 13.15 -22.94
N VAL A 343 11.57 14.48 -22.78
CA VAL A 343 12.29 15.34 -23.74
C VAL A 343 13.78 14.99 -23.78
N GLN A 344 14.40 14.77 -22.62
CA GLN A 344 15.81 14.38 -22.55
C GLN A 344 16.05 13.00 -23.19
N LEU A 345 15.17 12.04 -22.91
CA LEU A 345 15.25 10.72 -23.53
C LEU A 345 15.12 10.82 -25.05
N ASN A 346 14.18 11.62 -25.56
CA ASN A 346 14.03 11.83 -27.00
C ASN A 346 15.29 12.45 -27.63
N GLN A 347 15.93 13.40 -26.93
CA GLN A 347 17.22 13.96 -27.39
C GLN A 347 18.33 12.90 -27.39
N GLN A 348 18.38 12.02 -26.41
CA GLN A 348 19.33 10.91 -26.38
C GLN A 348 19.08 9.92 -27.52
N ILE A 349 17.81 9.60 -27.80
CA ILE A 349 17.41 8.76 -28.92
C ILE A 349 17.84 9.39 -30.25
N GLU A 350 17.63 10.70 -30.43
CA GLU A 350 18.07 11.39 -31.63
C GLU A 350 19.60 11.33 -31.79
N GLN A 351 20.35 11.58 -30.71
CA GLN A 351 21.80 11.46 -30.70
C GLN A 351 22.27 10.04 -31.06
N LEU A 352 21.63 9.05 -30.43
CA LEU A 352 21.93 7.65 -30.69
C LEU A 352 21.63 7.26 -32.15
N ASN A 353 20.51 7.75 -32.69
CA ASN A 353 20.15 7.54 -34.08
C ASN A 353 21.15 8.20 -35.04
N ALA A 354 21.68 9.38 -34.69
CA ALA A 354 22.73 10.00 -35.43
C ALA A 354 24.02 9.16 -35.45
N VAL A 355 24.41 8.60 -34.31
CA VAL A 355 25.56 7.68 -34.22
C VAL A 355 25.30 6.41 -35.04
N LYS A 356 24.09 5.84 -34.98
CA LYS A 356 23.70 4.69 -35.80
C LYS A 356 23.77 4.98 -37.28
N ALA A 357 23.29 6.15 -37.68
CA ALA A 357 23.39 6.60 -39.09
C ALA A 357 24.84 6.77 -39.56
N GLN A 358 25.71 7.33 -38.69
CA GLN A 358 27.14 7.44 -38.98
C GLN A 358 27.80 6.06 -39.05
N TYR A 359 27.45 5.14 -38.15
CA TYR A 359 27.94 3.78 -38.17
C TYR A 359 27.58 3.04 -39.48
N GLU A 360 26.33 3.12 -39.90
CA GLU A 360 25.91 2.50 -41.17
C GLU A 360 26.55 3.15 -42.37
N ALA A 361 26.66 4.48 -42.40
CA ALA A 361 27.34 5.19 -43.46
C ALA A 361 28.83 4.81 -43.57
N LEU A 362 29.50 4.67 -42.42
CA LEU A 362 30.91 4.26 -42.40
C LEU A 362 31.09 2.80 -42.82
N LYS A 363 30.16 1.91 -42.40
CA LYS A 363 30.11 0.51 -42.80
C LYS A 363 29.83 0.33 -44.27
N GLU A 364 28.93 1.13 -44.89
CA GLU A 364 28.61 1.11 -46.31
C GLU A 364 29.77 1.68 -47.15
N SER A 365 30.66 2.48 -46.57
CA SER A 365 31.82 3.00 -47.27
C SER A 365 32.82 1.92 -47.78
N GLY A 366 32.74 0.73 -47.20
CA GLY A 366 33.55 -0.43 -47.64
C GLY A 366 35.03 -0.30 -47.37
N MET A 367 35.48 0.74 -46.64
CA MET A 367 36.88 0.90 -46.24
C MET A 367 37.24 -0.14 -45.16
N THR A 368 38.37 -0.79 -45.34
CA THR A 368 38.86 -1.87 -44.49
C THR A 368 40.18 -1.53 -43.79
N ASP A 369 40.52 -0.27 -43.71
CA ASP A 369 41.66 0.18 -42.95
C ASP A 369 41.47 0.02 -41.45
N GLU A 370 42.56 -0.15 -40.72
CA GLU A 370 42.55 -0.51 -39.29
C GLU A 370 41.89 0.60 -38.45
N GLU A 371 42.03 1.87 -38.92
CA GLU A 371 41.45 3.04 -38.26
C GLU A 371 39.91 3.08 -38.41
N THR A 372 39.40 2.75 -39.59
CA THR A 372 37.96 2.67 -39.87
C THR A 372 37.33 1.47 -39.17
N LEU A 373 38.00 0.33 -39.08
CA LEU A 373 37.53 -0.84 -38.33
C LEU A 373 37.47 -0.53 -36.83
N ALA A 374 38.48 0.12 -36.26
CA ALA A 374 38.47 0.53 -34.86
C ALA A 374 37.37 1.56 -34.57
N ALA A 375 37.11 2.49 -35.50
CA ALA A 375 36.01 3.45 -35.37
C ALA A 375 34.63 2.76 -35.39
N LEU A 376 34.44 1.81 -36.28
CA LEU A 376 33.23 1.00 -36.34
C LEU A 376 33.02 0.20 -35.05
N GLU A 377 34.07 -0.41 -34.50
CA GLU A 377 34.00 -1.16 -33.27
C GLU A 377 33.64 -0.25 -32.09
N GLN A 378 34.26 0.92 -32.00
CA GLN A 378 33.97 1.94 -31.00
C GLN A 378 32.53 2.45 -31.09
N MET A 379 32.07 2.78 -32.31
CA MET A 379 30.68 3.20 -32.54
C MET A 379 29.67 2.10 -32.26
N SER A 380 29.96 0.86 -32.62
CA SER A 380 29.13 -0.31 -32.29
C SER A 380 28.96 -0.44 -30.76
N MET A 381 30.04 -0.33 -30.01
CA MET A 381 30.00 -0.35 -28.55
C MET A 381 29.19 0.83 -27.99
N GLN A 382 29.38 2.01 -28.57
CA GLN A 382 28.64 3.21 -28.17
C GLN A 382 27.15 3.09 -28.46
N ILE A 383 26.77 2.50 -29.58
CA ILE A 383 25.39 2.19 -29.95
C ILE A 383 24.78 1.20 -28.93
N GLN A 384 25.52 0.15 -28.59
CA GLN A 384 25.04 -0.87 -27.67
C GLN A 384 24.79 -0.33 -26.26
N ILE A 385 25.72 0.53 -25.78
CA ILE A 385 25.57 1.23 -24.50
C ILE A 385 24.39 2.21 -24.56
N GLY A 386 24.28 2.93 -25.67
CA GLY A 386 23.19 3.90 -25.87
C GLY A 386 21.81 3.22 -25.94
N ASP A 387 21.69 2.11 -26.65
CA ASP A 387 20.44 1.35 -26.70
C ASP A 387 20.02 0.83 -25.31
N ALA A 388 20.99 0.31 -24.55
CA ALA A 388 20.72 -0.12 -23.17
C ALA A 388 20.25 1.03 -22.27
N ALA A 389 20.93 2.20 -22.38
CA ALA A 389 20.57 3.39 -21.61
C ALA A 389 19.16 3.93 -21.97
N VAL A 390 18.81 3.90 -23.25
CA VAL A 390 17.45 4.29 -23.70
C VAL A 390 16.39 3.38 -23.14
N VAL A 391 16.61 2.05 -23.14
CA VAL A 391 15.68 1.07 -22.58
C VAL A 391 15.50 1.27 -21.10
N GLU A 392 16.59 1.50 -20.37
CA GLU A 392 16.53 1.76 -18.92
C GLU A 392 15.80 3.07 -18.60
N ALA A 393 16.10 4.14 -19.33
CA ALA A 393 15.44 5.42 -19.13
C ALA A 393 13.94 5.34 -19.48
N GLN A 394 13.57 4.61 -20.53
CA GLN A 394 12.17 4.36 -20.87
C GLN A 394 11.44 3.62 -19.74
N ALA A 395 12.07 2.58 -19.19
CA ALA A 395 11.47 1.83 -18.07
C ALA A 395 11.26 2.72 -16.84
N GLN A 396 12.20 3.61 -16.53
CA GLN A 396 12.06 4.57 -15.43
C GLN A 396 10.92 5.57 -15.68
N ILE A 397 10.78 6.06 -16.92
CA ILE A 397 9.69 6.95 -17.32
C ILE A 397 8.34 6.26 -17.14
N ASP A 398 8.20 5.01 -17.59
CA ASP A 398 6.94 4.27 -17.51
C ASP A 398 6.59 3.94 -16.06
N GLN A 399 7.57 3.62 -15.24
CA GLN A 399 7.39 3.43 -13.79
C GLN A 399 6.92 4.73 -13.11
N THR A 400 7.56 5.85 -13.40
CA THR A 400 7.21 7.15 -12.83
C THR A 400 5.80 7.57 -13.27
N ARG A 401 5.46 7.35 -14.54
CA ARG A 401 4.12 7.61 -15.07
C ARG A 401 3.05 6.84 -14.30
N ALA A 402 3.27 5.54 -14.07
CA ALA A 402 2.35 4.72 -13.32
C ALA A 402 2.16 5.21 -11.87
N GLN A 403 3.24 5.64 -11.23
CA GLN A 403 3.19 6.21 -9.87
C GLN A 403 2.38 7.51 -9.82
N LEU A 404 2.59 8.40 -10.79
CA LEU A 404 1.85 9.67 -10.89
C LEU A 404 0.37 9.44 -11.15
N GLN A 405 0.02 8.47 -12.00
CA GLN A 405 -1.38 8.09 -12.26
C GLN A 405 -2.05 7.54 -10.99
N TYR A 406 -1.33 6.69 -10.24
CA TYR A 406 -1.84 6.19 -8.96
C TYR A 406 -2.05 7.32 -7.95
N ALA A 407 -1.08 8.22 -7.81
CA ALA A 407 -1.18 9.38 -6.91
C ALA A 407 -2.37 10.29 -7.30
N GLN A 408 -2.57 10.52 -8.60
CA GLN A 408 -3.73 11.29 -9.08
C GLN A 408 -5.05 10.60 -8.70
N GLY A 409 -5.15 9.27 -8.84
CA GLY A 409 -6.33 8.53 -8.43
C GLY A 409 -6.63 8.62 -6.93
N GLN A 410 -5.60 8.71 -6.09
CA GLN A 410 -5.77 8.95 -4.65
C GLN A 410 -6.31 10.36 -4.37
N ILE A 411 -5.82 11.35 -5.10
CA ILE A 411 -6.27 12.74 -4.99
C ILE A 411 -7.73 12.88 -5.44
N ASP A 412 -8.08 12.25 -6.56
CA ASP A 412 -9.46 12.27 -7.08
C ASP A 412 -10.44 11.64 -6.07
N ASN A 413 -10.05 10.51 -5.47
CA ASN A 413 -10.79 9.90 -4.36
C ASN A 413 -10.89 10.83 -3.13
N GLY A 414 -9.81 11.54 -2.81
CA GLY A 414 -9.79 12.51 -1.73
C GLY A 414 -10.78 13.67 -1.97
N TYR A 415 -10.83 14.20 -3.19
CA TYR A 415 -11.82 15.23 -3.56
C TYR A 415 -13.25 14.72 -3.51
N ALA A 416 -13.50 13.47 -3.91
CA ALA A 416 -14.81 12.86 -3.78
C ALA A 416 -15.27 12.74 -2.31
N GLN A 417 -14.36 12.35 -1.41
CA GLN A 417 -14.64 12.32 0.04
C GLN A 417 -14.86 13.72 0.62
N LEU A 418 -14.10 14.71 0.15
CA LEU A 418 -14.26 16.11 0.54
C LEU A 418 -15.65 16.65 0.16
N GLU A 419 -16.13 16.34 -1.02
CA GLU A 419 -17.45 16.75 -1.48
C GLU A 419 -18.57 16.11 -0.64
N ALA A 420 -18.42 14.82 -0.29
CA ALA A 420 -19.35 14.15 0.61
C ALA A 420 -19.37 14.80 2.01
N ALA A 421 -18.19 15.19 2.54
CA ALA A 421 -18.09 15.89 3.81
C ALA A 421 -18.74 17.29 3.77
N ARG A 422 -18.61 18.02 2.66
CA ARG A 422 -19.31 19.31 2.46
C ARG A 422 -20.82 19.17 2.47
N GLN A 423 -21.35 18.11 1.88
CA GLN A 423 -22.78 17.83 1.91
C GLN A 423 -23.27 17.53 3.35
N GLN A 424 -22.47 16.79 4.14
CA GLN A 424 -22.78 16.55 5.55
C GLN A 424 -22.77 17.83 6.37
N ILE A 425 -21.82 18.72 6.14
CA ILE A 425 -21.76 20.05 6.79
C ILE A 425 -23.00 20.87 6.49
N ALA A 426 -23.42 20.92 5.21
CA ALA A 426 -24.62 21.65 4.82
C ALA A 426 -25.89 21.12 5.51
N GLY A 427 -25.98 19.78 5.67
CA GLY A 427 -27.07 19.17 6.45
C GLY A 427 -27.05 19.56 7.94
N ALA A 428 -25.87 19.61 8.55
CA ALA A 428 -25.72 20.01 9.93
C ALA A 428 -26.04 21.51 10.17
N GLU A 429 -25.68 22.38 9.22
CA GLU A 429 -26.06 23.81 9.25
C GLU A 429 -27.58 24.01 9.27
N ALA A 430 -28.27 23.28 8.40
CA ALA A 430 -29.73 23.35 8.37
C ALA A 430 -30.37 22.88 9.69
N GLY A 431 -29.79 21.83 10.31
CA GLY A 431 -30.25 21.34 11.62
C GLY A 431 -30.03 22.33 12.76
N ILE A 432 -28.91 23.05 12.77
CA ILE A 432 -28.60 24.07 13.77
C ILE A 432 -29.57 25.26 13.66
N ILE A 433 -29.83 25.74 12.44
CA ILE A 433 -30.78 26.84 12.19
C ILE A 433 -32.18 26.46 12.70
N SER A 434 -32.60 25.21 12.49
CA SER A 434 -33.87 24.70 13.02
C SER A 434 -33.89 24.72 14.59
N GLY A 435 -32.79 24.23 15.20
CA GLY A 435 -32.68 24.25 16.67
C GLY A 435 -32.68 25.64 17.28
N GLU A 436 -32.10 26.66 16.64
CA GLU A 436 -32.13 28.04 17.08
C GLU A 436 -33.55 28.62 17.08
N GLN A 437 -34.33 28.28 16.05
CA GLN A 437 -35.72 28.71 15.97
C GLN A 437 -36.58 28.07 17.08
N GLU A 438 -36.34 26.78 17.36
CA GLU A 438 -37.02 26.05 18.43
C GLU A 438 -36.71 26.62 19.82
N ILE A 439 -35.41 26.97 20.05
CA ILE A 439 -35.00 27.61 21.31
C ILE A 439 -35.61 29.02 21.49
N ALA A 440 -35.62 29.82 20.42
CA ALA A 440 -36.24 31.17 20.48
C ALA A 440 -37.74 31.07 20.80
N SER A 441 -38.44 30.14 20.19
CA SER A 441 -39.86 29.86 20.50
C SER A 441 -40.01 29.35 21.95
N GLY A 442 -39.13 28.54 22.43
CA GLY A 442 -39.16 28.04 23.82
C GLY A 442 -38.95 29.14 24.86
N TRP A 443 -38.12 30.16 24.55
CA TRP A 443 -37.97 31.32 25.42
C TRP A 443 -39.22 32.20 25.44
N GLU A 444 -39.90 32.40 24.32
CA GLU A 444 -41.16 33.13 24.30
C GLU A 444 -42.25 32.40 25.12
N GLU A 445 -42.33 31.07 25.01
CA GLU A 445 -43.27 30.25 25.79
C GLU A 445 -42.92 30.29 27.30
N TYR A 446 -41.60 30.25 27.64
CA TYR A 446 -41.14 30.39 29.04
C TYR A 446 -41.55 31.71 29.65
N TYR A 447 -41.30 32.85 28.95
CA TYR A 447 -41.67 34.18 29.48
C TYR A 447 -43.21 34.35 29.55
N ALA A 448 -43.97 33.73 28.67
CA ALA A 448 -45.42 33.71 28.76
C ALA A 448 -45.90 32.84 29.93
N GLY A 449 -45.29 31.66 30.12
CA GLY A 449 -45.60 30.76 31.24
C GLY A 449 -45.10 31.26 32.61
N GLU A 450 -43.96 32.05 32.67
CA GLU A 450 -43.44 32.69 33.86
C GLU A 450 -44.40 33.76 34.38
N ALA A 451 -45.07 34.47 33.49
CA ALA A 451 -46.10 35.43 33.84
C ALA A 451 -47.36 34.80 34.45
N GLU A 452 -47.69 33.60 34.01
CA GLU A 452 -48.87 32.86 34.47
C GLU A 452 -48.59 32.02 35.74
N ALA A 453 -47.37 31.42 35.85
CA ALA A 453 -46.97 30.52 36.93
C ALA A 453 -46.58 31.20 38.24
N ASN A 454 -46.29 32.53 38.20
CA ASN A 454 -45.99 33.32 39.42
C ASN A 454 -47.21 33.45 40.37
N ALA A 455 -48.33 32.96 39.96
CA ALA A 455 -49.57 33.14 40.73
C ALA A 455 -49.97 31.95 41.60
N GLU A 456 -49.34 30.72 41.49
CA GLU A 456 -49.96 29.60 42.21
C GLU A 456 -48.99 28.54 42.78
N ILE A 457 -49.37 28.12 43.98
CA ILE A 457 -48.74 27.09 44.83
C ILE A 457 -48.73 25.68 44.19
N ALA A 458 -49.54 25.47 43.16
CA ALA A 458 -49.68 24.18 42.46
C ALA A 458 -48.39 23.74 41.68
N GLU A 459 -47.46 24.66 41.42
CA GLU A 459 -46.24 24.39 40.70
C GLU A 459 -45.23 23.51 41.45
N GLY A 460 -45.29 23.53 42.78
CA GLY A 460 -44.45 22.65 43.61
C GLY A 460 -44.80 21.16 43.49
N GLU A 461 -46.09 20.86 43.42
CA GLU A 461 -46.59 19.46 43.25
C GLU A 461 -46.28 18.97 41.81
N GLN A 462 -46.35 19.83 40.81
CA GLN A 462 -46.03 19.48 39.44
C GLN A 462 -44.55 19.08 39.25
N LYS A 463 -43.64 19.76 39.95
CA LYS A 463 -42.21 19.44 39.85
C LYS A 463 -41.80 18.15 40.57
N ILE A 464 -42.52 17.78 41.59
CA ILE A 464 -42.35 16.46 42.23
C ILE A 464 -42.83 15.38 41.28
N ALA A 465 -43.91 15.63 40.54
CA ALA A 465 -44.37 14.72 39.52
C ALA A 465 -43.38 14.58 38.34
N GLU A 466 -42.70 15.69 37.96
CA GLU A 466 -41.63 15.70 36.93
C GLU A 466 -40.38 14.96 37.43
N ALA A 467 -39.92 15.16 38.64
CA ALA A 467 -38.81 14.40 39.22
C ALA A 467 -39.13 12.90 39.37
N GLN A 468 -40.38 12.55 39.63
CA GLN A 468 -40.83 11.17 39.59
C GLN A 468 -40.86 10.58 38.16
N ALA A 469 -41.14 11.43 37.16
CA ALA A 469 -41.08 11.07 35.76
C ALA A 469 -39.62 10.85 35.31
N GLU A 470 -38.70 11.73 35.68
CA GLU A 470 -37.24 11.55 35.42
C GLU A 470 -36.71 10.28 36.06
N LEU A 471 -37.15 9.96 37.30
CA LEU A 471 -36.80 8.70 37.93
C LEU A 471 -37.41 7.47 37.21
N ALA A 472 -38.60 7.65 36.68
CA ALA A 472 -39.22 6.58 35.85
C ALA A 472 -38.50 6.45 34.51
N ASP A 473 -38.04 7.60 33.90
CA ASP A 473 -37.26 7.59 32.67
C ASP A 473 -35.89 6.98 32.92
N ALA A 474 -35.19 7.32 34.02
CA ALA A 474 -33.93 6.68 34.38
C ALA A 474 -34.08 5.14 34.58
N LYS A 475 -35.19 4.71 35.20
CA LYS A 475 -35.52 3.28 35.29
C LYS A 475 -35.81 2.63 33.94
N ALA A 476 -36.47 3.37 33.07
CA ALA A 476 -36.71 2.90 31.69
C ALA A 476 -35.40 2.82 30.89
N GLU A 477 -34.51 3.82 31.01
CA GLU A 477 -33.16 3.76 30.41
C GLU A 477 -32.36 2.55 30.90
N VAL A 478 -32.38 2.26 32.20
CA VAL A 478 -31.72 1.05 32.75
C VAL A 478 -32.40 -0.24 32.25
N ALA A 479 -33.71 -0.21 32.07
CA ALA A 479 -34.45 -1.37 31.56
C ALA A 479 -34.23 -1.58 30.04
N GLU A 480 -33.94 -0.49 29.31
CA GLU A 480 -33.64 -0.52 27.89
C GLU A 480 -32.14 -0.64 27.59
N LEU A 481 -31.30 -0.68 28.63
CA LEU A 481 -29.86 -0.78 28.46
C LEU A 481 -29.51 -1.99 27.59
N GLU A 482 -28.93 -1.74 26.44
CA GLU A 482 -28.49 -2.83 25.59
C GLU A 482 -27.34 -3.59 26.27
N LYS A 483 -27.29 -4.89 26.05
CA LYS A 483 -26.17 -5.69 26.54
C LYS A 483 -24.86 -5.22 25.91
N PRO A 484 -23.77 -5.18 26.67
CA PRO A 484 -22.46 -4.90 26.10
C PRO A 484 -22.18 -5.76 24.89
N LYS A 485 -21.64 -5.16 23.85
CA LYS A 485 -21.24 -5.89 22.63
C LYS A 485 -19.72 -5.85 22.52
N TRP A 486 -19.13 -7.02 22.48
CA TRP A 486 -17.71 -7.15 22.18
C TRP A 486 -17.50 -7.26 20.68
N TYR A 487 -16.55 -6.48 20.18
CA TYR A 487 -16.06 -6.57 18.83
C TYR A 487 -14.62 -7.09 18.91
N ILE A 488 -14.37 -8.21 18.26
CA ILE A 488 -13.09 -8.90 18.29
C ILE A 488 -12.47 -8.76 16.91
N TYR A 489 -11.46 -7.91 16.82
CA TYR A 489 -10.73 -7.60 15.61
C TYR A 489 -9.41 -8.37 15.60
N ASP A 490 -8.94 -8.76 14.44
CA ASP A 490 -7.60 -9.25 14.23
C ASP A 490 -6.77 -8.23 13.44
N ARG A 491 -5.51 -8.56 13.13
CA ARG A 491 -4.64 -7.64 12.38
C ARG A 491 -5.20 -7.28 11.00
N ASN A 492 -5.97 -8.18 10.37
CA ASN A 492 -6.57 -7.92 9.05
C ASN A 492 -7.67 -6.84 9.09
N ASP A 493 -8.25 -6.60 10.26
CA ASP A 493 -9.20 -5.50 10.48
C ASP A 493 -8.49 -4.12 10.58
N LEU A 494 -7.15 -4.10 10.68
CA LEU A 494 -6.37 -2.87 10.62
C LEU A 494 -6.07 -2.54 9.15
N PRO A 495 -6.56 -1.38 8.65
CA PRO A 495 -6.41 -1.03 7.22
C PRO A 495 -4.96 -0.97 6.75
N ASP A 496 -4.05 -0.56 7.62
CA ASP A 496 -2.63 -0.45 7.29
C ASP A 496 -1.96 -1.82 7.16
N TYR A 497 -2.28 -2.75 8.05
CA TYR A 497 -1.77 -4.12 8.01
C TYR A 497 -2.34 -4.89 6.80
N SER A 498 -3.67 -4.89 6.63
CA SER A 498 -4.31 -5.54 5.49
C SER A 498 -3.87 -4.92 4.17
N GLY A 499 -3.76 -3.58 4.11
CA GLY A 499 -3.26 -2.86 2.95
C GLY A 499 -1.81 -3.22 2.59
N TYR A 500 -0.95 -3.50 3.58
CA TYR A 500 0.40 -4.00 3.32
C TYR A 500 0.38 -5.40 2.70
N GLY A 501 -0.43 -6.29 3.25
CA GLY A 501 -0.67 -7.64 2.70
C GLY A 501 -1.21 -7.59 1.27
N ASP A 502 -2.22 -6.76 1.02
CA ASP A 502 -2.80 -6.54 -0.32
C ASP A 502 -1.77 -6.03 -1.33
N ASN A 503 -0.85 -5.16 -0.90
CA ASN A 503 0.22 -4.67 -1.76
C ASN A 503 1.24 -5.77 -2.09
N ALA A 504 1.54 -6.66 -1.14
CA ALA A 504 2.34 -7.85 -1.41
C ALA A 504 1.63 -8.77 -2.43
N ASP A 505 0.32 -8.99 -2.30
CA ASP A 505 -0.47 -9.77 -3.25
C ASP A 505 -0.53 -9.14 -4.65
N ARG A 506 -0.59 -7.82 -4.74
CA ARG A 506 -0.47 -7.11 -6.02
C ARG A 506 0.88 -7.37 -6.68
N MET A 507 1.97 -7.41 -5.89
CA MET A 507 3.29 -7.78 -6.40
C MET A 507 3.32 -9.22 -6.92
N LYS A 508 2.64 -10.15 -6.25
CA LYS A 508 2.46 -11.52 -6.73
C LYS A 508 1.77 -11.55 -8.09
N ALA A 509 0.65 -10.84 -8.24
CA ALA A 509 -0.09 -10.76 -9.50
C ALA A 509 0.77 -10.17 -10.65
N ILE A 510 1.53 -9.12 -10.37
CA ILE A 510 2.50 -8.55 -11.31
C ILE A 510 3.57 -9.59 -11.67
N GLY A 511 4.10 -10.29 -10.67
CA GLY A 511 5.11 -11.34 -10.83
C GLY A 511 4.61 -12.58 -11.61
N GLU A 512 3.32 -12.75 -11.81
CA GLU A 512 2.76 -13.84 -12.65
C GLU A 512 2.69 -13.47 -14.14
N VAL A 513 2.36 -12.21 -14.44
CA VAL A 513 2.10 -11.77 -15.83
C VAL A 513 3.39 -11.32 -16.53
N PHE A 514 4.15 -10.45 -15.91
CA PHE A 514 5.34 -9.85 -16.53
C PHE A 514 6.40 -10.85 -17.02
N PRO A 515 6.72 -11.91 -16.27
CA PRO A 515 7.75 -12.84 -16.68
C PRO A 515 7.43 -13.62 -17.97
N VAL A 516 6.16 -13.90 -18.22
CA VAL A 516 5.74 -14.62 -19.45
C VAL A 516 6.20 -13.85 -20.69
N ILE A 517 6.06 -12.54 -20.65
CA ILE A 517 6.42 -11.67 -21.77
C ILE A 517 7.94 -11.64 -21.96
N PHE A 518 8.71 -11.48 -20.86
CA PHE A 518 10.16 -11.52 -20.94
C PHE A 518 10.70 -12.84 -21.50
N PHE A 519 10.11 -13.97 -21.11
CA PHE A 519 10.52 -15.27 -21.66
C PHE A 519 10.11 -15.45 -23.12
N LEU A 520 8.97 -14.91 -23.56
CA LEU A 520 8.60 -14.88 -24.97
C LEU A 520 9.59 -14.05 -25.80
N VAL A 521 9.97 -12.88 -25.30
CA VAL A 521 10.99 -12.05 -25.94
C VAL A 521 12.35 -12.75 -25.96
N ALA A 522 12.75 -13.36 -24.85
CA ALA A 522 13.99 -14.14 -24.79
C ALA A 522 14.00 -15.32 -25.77
N ALA A 523 12.88 -16.02 -25.89
CA ALA A 523 12.71 -17.10 -26.88
C ALA A 523 12.81 -16.57 -28.31
N LEU A 524 12.18 -15.45 -28.63
CA LEU A 524 12.20 -14.83 -29.95
C LEU A 524 13.60 -14.35 -30.34
N ILE A 525 14.30 -13.68 -29.42
CA ILE A 525 15.68 -13.21 -29.62
C ILE A 525 16.63 -14.42 -29.76
N SER A 526 16.45 -15.42 -28.90
CA SER A 526 17.23 -16.65 -29.01
C SER A 526 16.98 -17.35 -30.34
N LEU A 527 15.73 -17.46 -30.80
CA LEU A 527 15.36 -18.02 -32.08
C LEU A 527 16.03 -17.26 -33.23
N THR A 528 15.92 -15.95 -33.23
CA THR A 528 16.50 -15.09 -34.28
C THR A 528 18.02 -15.19 -34.30
N THR A 529 18.66 -15.13 -33.13
CA THR A 529 20.13 -15.23 -32.99
C THR A 529 20.64 -16.61 -33.42
N MET A 530 19.96 -17.68 -32.99
CA MET A 530 20.36 -19.03 -33.31
C MET A 530 20.08 -19.37 -34.78
N THR A 531 18.97 -18.90 -35.35
CA THR A 531 18.67 -19.05 -36.78
C THR A 531 19.78 -18.44 -37.63
N ARG A 532 20.14 -17.17 -37.32
CA ARG A 532 21.21 -16.47 -38.01
C ARG A 532 22.56 -17.18 -37.85
N MET A 533 22.89 -17.66 -36.65
CA MET A 533 24.12 -18.39 -36.37
C MET A 533 24.18 -19.69 -37.18
N VAL A 534 23.08 -20.46 -37.24
CA VAL A 534 23.01 -21.73 -37.99
C VAL A 534 23.08 -21.47 -39.48
N GLU A 535 22.42 -20.45 -40.02
CA GLU A 535 22.46 -20.05 -41.42
C GLU A 535 23.88 -19.63 -41.84
N GLU A 536 24.58 -18.82 -41.06
CA GLU A 536 25.96 -18.41 -41.37
C GLU A 536 26.93 -19.59 -41.34
N GLN A 537 26.67 -20.60 -40.51
CA GLN A 537 27.49 -21.81 -40.41
C GLN A 537 27.04 -22.96 -41.34
N ARG A 538 26.12 -22.69 -42.24
CA ARG A 538 25.53 -23.68 -43.13
C ARG A 538 26.58 -24.54 -43.87
N THR A 539 27.64 -23.92 -44.38
CA THR A 539 28.75 -24.60 -45.06
C THR A 539 29.54 -25.49 -44.10
N GLN A 540 29.76 -25.09 -42.88
CA GLN A 540 30.44 -25.90 -41.85
C GLN A 540 29.57 -27.14 -41.47
N ILE A 541 28.27 -26.92 -41.29
CA ILE A 541 27.29 -27.99 -41.02
C ILE A 541 27.33 -29.00 -42.16
N GLY A 542 27.34 -28.55 -43.43
CA GLY A 542 27.44 -29.36 -44.59
C GLY A 542 28.76 -30.19 -44.64
N THR A 543 29.87 -29.56 -44.23
CA THR A 543 31.17 -30.25 -44.15
C THR A 543 31.19 -31.32 -43.05
N LEU A 544 30.66 -31.02 -41.85
CA LEU A 544 30.57 -31.98 -40.75
C LEU A 544 29.67 -33.18 -41.13
N LYS A 545 28.56 -32.95 -41.83
CA LYS A 545 27.71 -34.01 -42.36
C LYS A 545 28.42 -34.86 -43.39
N ALA A 546 29.18 -34.23 -44.29
CA ALA A 546 29.97 -34.96 -45.29
C ALA A 546 31.07 -35.81 -44.66
N LEU A 547 31.60 -35.41 -43.50
CA LEU A 547 32.57 -36.17 -42.69
C LEU A 547 31.91 -37.27 -41.82
N GLY A 548 30.60 -37.50 -41.95
CA GLY A 548 29.88 -38.57 -41.28
C GLY A 548 29.42 -38.27 -39.84
N TYR A 549 29.44 -37.03 -39.39
CA TYR A 549 28.90 -36.70 -38.10
C TYR A 549 27.38 -36.78 -38.08
N ALA A 550 26.84 -37.45 -37.07
CA ALA A 550 25.41 -37.62 -36.90
C ALA A 550 24.72 -36.26 -36.57
N ARG A 551 23.48 -36.09 -37.03
CA ARG A 551 22.69 -34.86 -36.88
C ARG A 551 22.62 -34.38 -35.41
N HIS A 552 22.40 -35.34 -34.48
CA HIS A 552 22.35 -35.04 -33.03
C HIS A 552 23.70 -34.54 -32.47
N SER A 553 24.83 -34.99 -33.06
CA SER A 553 26.15 -34.51 -32.62
C SER A 553 26.46 -33.09 -33.09
N ILE A 554 25.94 -32.70 -34.27
CA ILE A 554 26.05 -31.36 -34.80
C ILE A 554 25.08 -30.43 -34.06
N ALA A 555 23.83 -30.88 -33.84
CA ALA A 555 22.84 -30.16 -33.03
C ALA A 555 23.36 -29.89 -31.62
N GLY A 556 24.04 -30.86 -31.00
CA GLY A 556 24.63 -30.76 -29.67
C GLY A 556 25.62 -29.62 -29.51
N LYS A 557 26.28 -29.13 -30.57
CA LYS A 557 27.12 -27.94 -30.55
C LYS A 557 26.29 -26.69 -30.30
N TYR A 558 25.20 -26.51 -31.02
CA TYR A 558 24.32 -25.33 -30.93
C TYR A 558 23.50 -25.37 -29.63
N LEU A 559 22.99 -26.55 -29.27
CA LEU A 559 22.29 -26.75 -27.99
C LEU A 559 23.22 -26.50 -26.79
N GLY A 560 24.47 -26.99 -26.87
CA GLY A 560 25.45 -26.71 -25.81
C GLY A 560 25.79 -25.23 -25.67
N TYR A 561 25.87 -24.53 -26.81
CA TYR A 561 26.09 -23.08 -26.84
C TYR A 561 24.94 -22.31 -26.17
N ALA A 562 23.70 -22.60 -26.58
CA ALA A 562 22.51 -22.01 -25.98
C ALA A 562 22.37 -22.40 -24.50
N PHE A 563 22.58 -23.67 -24.16
CA PHE A 563 22.53 -24.16 -22.79
C PHE A 563 23.52 -23.45 -21.89
N LEU A 564 24.77 -23.29 -22.30
CA LEU A 564 25.79 -22.63 -21.47
C LEU A 564 25.50 -21.13 -21.30
N ALA A 565 25.10 -20.43 -22.38
CA ALA A 565 24.73 -19.02 -22.32
C ALA A 565 23.53 -18.82 -21.41
N THR A 566 22.51 -19.67 -21.53
CA THR A 566 21.30 -19.60 -20.71
C THR A 566 21.58 -19.95 -19.25
N LEU A 567 22.35 -21.00 -18.99
CA LEU A 567 22.68 -21.40 -17.62
C LEU A 567 23.45 -20.30 -16.87
N LEU A 568 24.46 -19.74 -17.53
CA LEU A 568 25.24 -18.65 -16.95
C LEU A 568 24.40 -17.37 -16.80
N GLY A 569 23.58 -17.06 -17.82
CA GLY A 569 22.65 -15.94 -17.78
C GLY A 569 21.62 -16.09 -16.66
N SER A 570 20.99 -17.27 -16.53
CA SER A 570 20.04 -17.55 -15.45
C SER A 570 20.68 -17.41 -14.07
N ALA A 571 21.87 -18.01 -13.88
CA ALA A 571 22.57 -17.91 -12.61
C ALA A 571 22.86 -16.44 -12.25
N ALA A 572 23.41 -15.66 -13.19
CA ALA A 572 23.69 -14.24 -12.98
C ALA A 572 22.39 -13.45 -12.71
N GLY A 573 21.34 -13.71 -13.49
CA GLY A 573 20.06 -13.02 -13.37
C GLY A 573 19.38 -13.30 -12.03
N ILE A 574 19.30 -14.54 -11.59
CA ILE A 574 18.70 -14.93 -10.32
C ILE A 574 19.47 -14.29 -9.18
N PHE A 575 20.81 -14.43 -9.18
CA PHE A 575 21.64 -13.93 -8.10
C PHE A 575 21.55 -12.40 -7.92
N THR A 576 21.41 -11.67 -9.01
CA THR A 576 21.24 -10.20 -8.96
C THR A 576 19.78 -9.79 -8.78
N GLY A 577 18.86 -10.49 -9.46
CA GLY A 577 17.44 -10.12 -9.48
C GLY A 577 16.76 -10.26 -8.12
N GLU A 578 16.99 -11.37 -7.40
CA GLU A 578 16.42 -11.61 -6.06
C GLU A 578 16.97 -10.69 -4.98
N LYS A 579 17.95 -9.87 -5.27
CA LYS A 579 18.42 -8.82 -4.35
C LYS A 579 17.98 -7.43 -4.79
N ILE A 580 18.10 -7.15 -6.07
CA ILE A 580 17.84 -5.79 -6.58
C ILE A 580 16.35 -5.48 -6.64
N PHE A 581 15.52 -6.40 -7.17
CA PHE A 581 14.08 -6.10 -7.34
C PHE A 581 13.33 -6.01 -6.02
N PRO A 582 13.44 -6.99 -5.10
CA PRO A 582 12.79 -6.85 -3.81
C PRO A 582 13.26 -5.60 -3.06
N TYR A 583 14.56 -5.31 -3.07
CA TYR A 583 15.09 -4.10 -2.47
C TYR A 583 14.45 -2.83 -3.04
N ILE A 584 14.39 -2.68 -4.36
CA ILE A 584 13.78 -1.51 -5.01
C ILE A 584 12.30 -1.43 -4.70
N ILE A 585 11.58 -2.55 -4.75
CA ILE A 585 10.13 -2.61 -4.55
C ILE A 585 9.79 -2.29 -3.10
N ILE A 586 10.43 -2.92 -2.13
CA ILE A 586 10.18 -2.66 -0.71
C ILE A 586 10.49 -1.20 -0.37
N ASN A 587 11.61 -0.66 -0.85
CA ASN A 587 11.93 0.76 -0.63
C ASN A 587 10.95 1.71 -1.35
N ALA A 588 10.40 1.34 -2.51
CA ALA A 588 9.37 2.13 -3.17
C ALA A 588 8.07 2.15 -2.35
N TYR A 589 7.69 1.01 -1.77
CA TYR A 589 6.57 0.94 -0.83
C TYR A 589 6.88 1.63 0.51
N GLY A 590 8.14 1.77 0.89
CA GLY A 590 8.58 2.54 2.05
C GLY A 590 8.11 4.01 2.03
N ILE A 591 7.74 4.56 0.88
CA ILE A 591 7.08 5.87 0.78
C ILE A 591 5.70 5.84 1.46
N MET A 592 4.99 4.71 1.38
CA MET A 592 3.67 4.52 2.01
C MET A 592 3.80 4.00 3.44
N TYR A 593 4.79 3.14 3.72
CA TYR A 593 5.04 2.47 5.00
C TYR A 593 6.37 2.95 5.59
N LYS A 594 6.39 4.21 5.99
CA LYS A 594 7.60 5.01 6.23
C LYS A 594 8.49 4.49 7.37
N HIS A 595 7.89 3.86 8.38
CA HIS A 595 8.58 3.46 9.61
C HIS A 595 8.90 1.97 9.68
N MET A 596 8.63 1.21 8.61
CA MET A 596 9.00 -0.20 8.52
C MET A 596 10.46 -0.33 8.07
N ASN A 597 11.38 -0.31 9.02
CA ASN A 597 12.83 -0.33 8.75
C ASN A 597 13.41 -1.73 8.58
N GLU A 598 12.64 -2.78 8.82
CA GLU A 598 13.08 -4.16 8.66
C GLU A 598 13.09 -4.56 7.18
N LEU A 599 14.25 -5.04 6.71
CA LEU A 599 14.44 -5.45 5.33
C LEU A 599 15.02 -6.86 5.28
N LEU A 600 14.19 -7.84 5.10
CA LEU A 600 14.56 -9.24 4.94
C LEU A 600 14.37 -9.68 3.49
N ILE A 601 15.47 -9.96 2.80
CA ILE A 601 15.49 -10.38 1.40
C ILE A 601 16.26 -11.71 1.29
N PRO A 602 15.70 -12.85 1.70
CA PRO A 602 16.32 -14.15 1.52
C PRO A 602 16.36 -14.54 0.04
N TYR A 603 17.21 -15.52 -0.35
CA TYR A 603 17.14 -16.11 -1.68
C TYR A 603 16.04 -17.14 -1.74
N ASN A 604 15.14 -17.03 -2.73
CA ASN A 604 14.09 -18.00 -2.96
C ASN A 604 14.50 -19.03 -4.02
N VAL A 605 15.07 -20.14 -3.57
CA VAL A 605 15.59 -21.21 -4.45
C VAL A 605 14.52 -21.77 -5.39
N MET A 606 13.25 -21.81 -4.96
CA MET A 606 12.16 -22.35 -5.78
C MET A 606 11.87 -21.45 -6.99
N TYR A 607 11.84 -20.14 -6.79
CA TYR A 607 11.66 -19.17 -7.88
C TYR A 607 12.87 -19.15 -8.81
N GLY A 608 14.07 -19.25 -8.24
CA GLY A 608 15.30 -19.38 -9.03
C GLY A 608 15.31 -20.61 -9.93
N ILE A 609 14.97 -21.78 -9.41
CA ILE A 609 14.86 -23.03 -10.21
C ILE A 609 13.77 -22.88 -11.28
N GLY A 610 12.62 -22.32 -10.94
CA GLY A 610 11.53 -22.07 -11.88
C GLY A 610 11.96 -21.15 -13.03
N ALA A 611 12.64 -20.04 -12.71
CA ALA A 611 13.20 -19.13 -13.69
C ALA A 611 14.19 -19.79 -14.63
N ALA A 612 15.19 -20.49 -14.08
CA ALA A 612 16.21 -21.18 -14.85
C ALA A 612 15.62 -22.30 -15.73
N GLY A 613 14.68 -23.07 -15.19
CA GLY A 613 13.98 -24.13 -15.92
C GLY A 613 13.20 -23.60 -17.11
N THR A 614 12.43 -22.53 -16.91
CA THR A 614 11.66 -21.87 -17.98
C THR A 614 12.58 -21.27 -19.04
N ALA A 615 13.64 -20.58 -18.62
CA ALA A 615 14.62 -20.01 -19.53
C ALA A 615 15.31 -21.09 -20.38
N LEU A 616 15.75 -22.18 -19.75
CA LEU A 616 16.36 -23.31 -20.45
C LEU A 616 15.37 -23.95 -21.42
N PHE A 617 14.15 -24.17 -21.03
CA PHE A 617 13.12 -24.72 -21.91
C PHE A 617 12.90 -23.82 -23.14
N CYS A 618 12.68 -22.52 -22.94
CA CYS A 618 12.43 -21.56 -24.00
C CYS A 618 13.61 -21.45 -24.96
N THR A 619 14.83 -21.31 -24.47
CA THR A 619 16.03 -21.14 -25.30
C THR A 619 16.43 -22.40 -26.02
N LEU A 620 16.33 -23.57 -25.39
CA LEU A 620 16.62 -24.87 -26.05
C LEU A 620 15.55 -25.19 -27.08
N ALA A 621 14.26 -24.97 -26.82
CA ALA A 621 13.20 -25.15 -27.81
C ALA A 621 13.42 -24.23 -29.01
N ALA A 622 13.71 -22.95 -28.80
CA ALA A 622 14.06 -21.99 -29.85
C ALA A 622 15.28 -22.48 -30.69
N THR A 623 16.31 -22.98 -30.02
CA THR A 623 17.52 -23.48 -30.67
C THR A 623 17.24 -24.77 -31.50
N ILE A 624 16.42 -25.66 -30.97
CA ILE A 624 15.98 -26.85 -31.72
C ILE A 624 15.21 -26.44 -32.97
N LEU A 625 14.24 -25.52 -32.83
CA LEU A 625 13.45 -25.02 -33.96
C LEU A 625 14.34 -24.34 -35.02
N ALA A 626 15.27 -23.48 -34.57
CA ALA A 626 16.22 -22.80 -35.44
C ALA A 626 17.12 -23.79 -36.24
N SER A 627 17.60 -24.82 -35.56
CA SER A 627 18.54 -25.77 -36.16
C SER A 627 17.86 -26.88 -36.97
N TYR A 628 16.58 -27.19 -36.67
CA TYR A 628 15.88 -28.33 -37.27
C TYR A 628 15.86 -28.30 -38.79
N LYS A 629 15.56 -27.14 -39.39
CA LYS A 629 15.45 -26.95 -40.84
C LYS A 629 16.78 -27.25 -41.55
N GLU A 630 17.86 -26.64 -41.10
CA GLU A 630 19.19 -26.76 -41.71
C GLU A 630 19.80 -28.16 -41.45
N LEU A 631 19.53 -28.72 -40.28
CA LEU A 631 19.98 -30.09 -39.98
C LEU A 631 19.22 -31.19 -40.76
N ARG A 632 18.07 -30.88 -41.32
CA ARG A 632 17.31 -31.82 -42.17
C ARG A 632 17.82 -31.84 -43.64
N GLU A 633 18.41 -30.75 -44.11
CA GLU A 633 18.92 -30.64 -45.49
C GLU A 633 20.12 -31.58 -45.76
N GLN A 634 20.31 -31.97 -47.00
CA GLN A 634 21.44 -32.82 -47.43
C GLN A 634 22.76 -32.02 -47.43
N ALA A 635 23.89 -32.72 -47.16
CA ALA A 635 25.21 -32.09 -47.09
C ALA A 635 25.60 -31.32 -48.38
N ALA A 636 25.20 -31.83 -49.54
CA ALA A 636 25.46 -31.18 -50.83
C ALA A 636 24.68 -29.89 -51.03
N GLN A 637 23.46 -29.78 -50.49
CA GLN A 637 22.62 -28.58 -50.55
C GLN A 637 23.12 -27.49 -49.59
N LEU A 638 23.64 -27.91 -48.45
CA LEU A 638 24.19 -26.99 -47.46
C LEU A 638 25.47 -26.28 -47.91
N LYS A 639 26.21 -26.87 -48.83
CA LYS A 639 27.43 -26.29 -49.43
C LYS A 639 27.14 -25.30 -50.58
N ARG A 640 25.91 -25.30 -51.10
CA ARG A 640 25.51 -24.36 -52.17
C ARG A 640 24.91 -23.10 -51.51
N PRO A 641 25.14 -21.90 -52.10
CA PRO A 641 24.45 -20.73 -51.65
C PRO A 641 22.93 -20.96 -51.71
N PRO A 642 22.17 -20.40 -50.78
CA PRO A 642 20.71 -20.55 -50.77
C PRO A 642 20.14 -20.06 -52.09
N LYS A 643 19.22 -20.86 -52.67
CA LYS A 643 18.51 -20.41 -53.86
C LYS A 643 17.78 -19.13 -53.56
N PRO A 644 17.88 -18.11 -54.42
CA PRO A 644 17.07 -16.90 -54.24
C PRO A 644 15.59 -17.33 -54.19
N LYS A 645 14.88 -16.88 -53.19
CA LYS A 645 13.43 -17.11 -53.10
C LYS A 645 12.78 -16.47 -54.32
N GLN A 646 11.87 -17.19 -54.99
CA GLN A 646 11.05 -16.59 -56.04
C GLN A 646 10.36 -15.34 -55.43
N GLY A 647 10.58 -14.17 -56.04
CA GLY A 647 10.01 -12.92 -55.58
C GLY A 647 8.49 -13.01 -55.52
N GLN A 648 7.95 -12.84 -54.38
CA GLN A 648 6.52 -12.63 -54.23
C GLN A 648 6.19 -11.21 -54.69
N ARG A 649 5.12 -11.07 -55.51
CA ARG A 649 4.66 -9.75 -55.95
C ARG A 649 4.29 -8.89 -54.75
N VAL A 650 4.92 -7.75 -54.67
CA VAL A 650 4.68 -6.76 -53.61
C VAL A 650 3.26 -6.19 -53.73
N VAL A 651 2.62 -5.91 -52.60
CA VAL A 651 1.24 -5.35 -52.58
C VAL A 651 1.17 -4.08 -53.41
N PHE A 652 2.20 -3.20 -53.34
CA PHE A 652 2.29 -1.97 -54.13
C PHE A 652 2.54 -2.21 -55.64
N GLU A 653 3.10 -3.34 -56.03
CA GLU A 653 3.19 -3.73 -57.44
C GLU A 653 1.82 -3.96 -58.09
N LYS A 654 0.80 -4.30 -57.29
CA LYS A 654 -0.61 -4.42 -57.73
C LYS A 654 -1.24 -3.06 -58.02
N ILE A 655 -0.71 -1.97 -57.40
CA ILE A 655 -1.17 -0.61 -57.63
C ILE A 655 -0.22 0.06 -58.63
N THR A 656 -0.45 -0.20 -59.89
CA THR A 656 0.42 0.21 -61.00
C THR A 656 0.70 1.70 -61.11
N CYS A 657 -0.20 2.55 -60.58
CA CYS A 657 -0.06 4.00 -60.55
C CYS A 657 1.00 4.50 -59.55
N LEU A 658 1.07 3.84 -58.38
CA LEU A 658 2.05 4.15 -57.31
C LEU A 658 3.42 3.56 -57.65
N TRP A 659 3.44 2.31 -58.17
CA TRP A 659 4.66 1.59 -58.52
C TRP A 659 5.48 2.31 -59.60
N LYS A 660 4.85 2.88 -60.62
CA LYS A 660 5.52 3.65 -61.68
C LYS A 660 6.09 4.99 -61.23
N ARG A 661 5.64 5.52 -60.10
CA ARG A 661 6.16 6.81 -59.54
C ARG A 661 7.29 6.61 -58.53
N MET A 662 7.54 5.38 -58.09
CA MET A 662 8.59 5.08 -57.12
C MET A 662 9.96 4.94 -57.80
N ASN A 663 10.99 5.53 -57.21
CA ASN A 663 12.38 5.38 -57.64
C ASN A 663 12.85 3.93 -57.46
N PHE A 664 13.80 3.46 -58.29
CA PHE A 664 14.37 2.13 -58.28
C PHE A 664 14.85 1.71 -56.84
N SER A 665 15.45 2.62 -56.10
CA SER A 665 15.87 2.35 -54.72
C SER A 665 14.71 1.98 -53.80
N TRP A 666 13.58 2.65 -53.91
CA TRP A 666 12.34 2.32 -53.15
C TRP A 666 11.70 0.99 -53.59
N GLN A 667 11.64 0.74 -54.90
CA GLN A 667 11.16 -0.51 -55.44
C GLN A 667 12.03 -1.69 -55.00
N ALA A 668 13.35 -1.52 -54.98
CA ALA A 668 14.32 -2.54 -54.54
C ALA A 668 14.23 -2.76 -53.00
N SER A 669 14.05 -1.67 -52.23
CA SER A 669 13.86 -1.78 -50.78
C SER A 669 12.56 -2.49 -50.42
N GLU A 670 11.44 -2.19 -51.05
CA GLU A 670 10.16 -2.87 -50.89
C GLU A 670 10.24 -4.37 -51.29
N GLY A 671 10.87 -4.66 -52.41
CA GLY A 671 11.11 -6.02 -52.86
C GLY A 671 11.92 -6.84 -51.87
N ASN A 672 12.95 -6.26 -51.27
CA ASN A 672 13.75 -6.86 -50.21
C ASN A 672 12.93 -7.05 -48.90
N LEU A 673 12.13 -6.08 -48.54
CA LEU A 673 11.25 -6.12 -47.34
C LEU A 673 10.23 -7.26 -47.42
N VAL A 674 9.59 -7.44 -48.56
CA VAL A 674 8.60 -8.50 -48.80
C VAL A 674 9.27 -9.88 -48.96
N SER A 675 10.45 -9.95 -49.54
CA SER A 675 11.19 -11.22 -49.69
C SER A 675 11.71 -11.76 -48.34
N GLU A 676 11.94 -10.89 -47.38
CA GLU A 676 12.45 -11.19 -46.03
C GLU A 676 11.47 -10.82 -44.90
N GLN A 677 10.16 -10.85 -45.14
CA GLN A 677 9.11 -10.47 -44.20
C GLN A 677 9.33 -11.06 -42.79
N ASN A 678 9.67 -12.32 -42.69
CA ASN A 678 9.91 -12.98 -41.40
C ASN A 678 11.14 -12.42 -40.67
N ARG A 679 12.15 -11.92 -41.39
CA ARG A 679 13.32 -11.28 -40.76
C ARG A 679 13.09 -9.84 -40.39
N PHE A 680 12.15 -9.15 -41.03
CA PHE A 680 11.79 -7.78 -40.75
C PHE A 680 10.77 -7.66 -39.61
N PHE A 681 9.71 -8.47 -39.66
CA PHE A 681 8.63 -8.41 -38.64
C PHE A 681 9.00 -9.07 -37.31
N MET A 682 9.86 -10.12 -37.27
CA MET A 682 10.27 -10.73 -36.01
C MET A 682 10.94 -9.78 -35.02
N PRO A 683 11.92 -8.92 -35.43
CA PRO A 683 12.48 -7.92 -34.51
C PRO A 683 11.47 -6.83 -34.14
N ILE A 684 10.58 -6.43 -35.06
CA ILE A 684 9.54 -5.42 -34.79
C ILE A 684 8.56 -5.93 -33.76
N TYR A 685 8.03 -7.16 -33.91
CA TYR A 685 7.15 -7.75 -32.88
C TYR A 685 7.85 -7.96 -31.55
N GLY A 686 9.17 -8.22 -31.56
CA GLY A 686 9.97 -8.27 -30.33
C GLY A 686 10.09 -6.91 -29.64
N ILE A 687 10.26 -5.85 -30.40
CA ILE A 687 10.37 -4.48 -29.91
C ILE A 687 9.00 -3.92 -29.52
N ASP A 688 7.96 -4.12 -30.33
CA ASP A 688 6.58 -3.73 -30.02
C ASP A 688 6.06 -4.43 -28.76
N GLY A 689 6.36 -5.72 -28.59
CA GLY A 689 6.04 -6.43 -27.37
C GLY A 689 6.75 -5.88 -26.12
N CYS A 690 7.91 -5.24 -26.28
CA CYS A 690 8.61 -4.55 -25.18
C CYS A 690 8.16 -3.10 -24.97
N LEU A 691 7.62 -2.44 -26.00
CA LEU A 691 7.17 -1.04 -25.93
C LEU A 691 5.66 -0.90 -25.61
N GLY A 692 4.89 -1.95 -25.85
CA GLY A 692 3.45 -2.00 -25.56
C GLY A 692 3.11 -2.37 -24.11
N LEU A 693 4.11 -2.50 -23.28
CA LEU A 693 4.09 -2.75 -21.85
C LEU A 693 4.62 -1.55 -21.08
#